data_0216999e60d7442a781ed70a7488cf94
#
_entry.id   0216999e60d7442a781ed70a7488cf94
#
_cell.length_a   1.000
_cell.length_b   1.000
_cell.length_c   1.000
_cell.angle_alpha   90.00
_cell.angle_beta   90.00
_cell.angle_gamma   90.00
#
_symmetry.space_group_name_H-M   'P 1'
#
loop_
_entity.id
_entity.type
_entity.pdbx_description
1 polymer ?
#
loop_
_entity_poly.entity_id
_entity_poly.type
_entity_poly.pdbx_seq_one_letter_code
_entity_poly.pdbx_strand_id
1 'polypeptide(L)'
;MPSLDSLNCRRSLEVNGKTYHYYSLPEAAKQLGDISRLPTSLKVLLENLLRWEDNVTVRADDFSSLAVWLKTHTSEREIQYRPARVLMQDFTGVPAVVDLTAMRDAVSRAGADPQRINPLSPVDLVIDHSVMVDRFGSDQAFEQNVEIEMQRNGERYEFLRWGQQAFDNFRVVPPGTGICHQVNLEYLGQVVWTKEENGETIAYPDTLVGTDSHTTMINGLGVLGWGVGGIEAEAAMLGQPVSMLIPEVIGMRLTGKLNEGVTATDLVLTVTQMLRKHGVVGKFVEFFGPGLDHLPLADRATIGNMAPEYGATCGFFPVDQVTIDYLRLTGRDPDRIALVEAYSKAQGMWRDSQSPDPVFTATLELDLSQVQPSLAGPKRPQDRVSLGDIGASFDLLLDTSGKTQQADTAVPVAGETFKLKHGAVVIAAITSCTNTSNPNVLMAAGLVAKKALERGLKRAPWVKSSLAPGSKVVTDYLERAGLTTYLDQLGFNLVGYGCTTCIGNSGPLPDAISQAITDNDLIVSSVLSGNRNFEGRVHPLVKANWLASPPLVVAFALAGTTRINMDKEPLGYDEQNQPVYLKDIWPSSAEVNEAVSRIDGQMFRTRYADVFSGDQHWQSIAVTAGDTYKWNNNSSYVQNPPFFEDIGQPPAPPKDVENARILALFGDSITTDHISPAGNIKASSPAGLYLQQLGVQPEDFNSYGSRRGNHEVMMRGTFANIRIKNEMLGGEEGGYTLHQPSGERMSIYDAAMRYQAEGVPLVVVAGKEYGTGSSRDWAAKGTNLLGVKAVIAESFERIHRSNLIGMGVLALQFVGDQNRQSLGLTGNEKLSIRGLSADIKPRQLLTVDVERADGTRENFQVLCRIDTLNEVQYFKAGGILHYVLRQLIEG
;
A
#
# COMPACT_ATOMS: atom_id res chain seq x y z
N MET A 1 -1.54 -29.20 -12.42
CA MET A 1 -2.40 -30.19 -13.10
C MET A 1 -3.52 -29.43 -13.78
N PRO A 2 -4.00 -29.83 -14.96
CA PRO A 2 -5.18 -29.21 -15.56
C PRO A 2 -6.40 -29.37 -14.65
N SER A 3 -7.35 -28.44 -14.73
CA SER A 3 -8.61 -28.50 -14.00
C SER A 3 -9.36 -29.82 -14.31
N LEU A 4 -10.09 -30.32 -13.34
CA LEU A 4 -10.98 -31.47 -13.51
C LEU A 4 -12.17 -31.17 -14.43
N ASP A 5 -12.54 -29.88 -14.56
CA ASP A 5 -13.64 -29.37 -15.40
C ASP A 5 -14.96 -30.14 -15.16
N SER A 6 -15.31 -30.39 -13.91
CA SER A 6 -16.49 -31.17 -13.54
C SER A 6 -17.79 -30.62 -14.12
N LEU A 7 -17.84 -29.31 -14.40
CA LEU A 7 -18.99 -28.67 -15.05
C LEU A 7 -18.92 -28.71 -16.59
N ASN A 8 -17.89 -29.32 -17.16
CA ASN A 8 -17.67 -29.40 -18.61
C ASN A 8 -17.82 -28.04 -19.28
N CYS A 9 -17.17 -27.01 -18.72
CA CYS A 9 -17.32 -25.61 -19.16
C CYS A 9 -16.13 -25.10 -19.99
N ARG A 10 -15.08 -25.88 -20.21
CA ARG A 10 -13.95 -25.52 -21.05
C ARG A 10 -14.38 -25.35 -22.51
N ARG A 11 -14.00 -24.22 -23.12
CA ARG A 11 -14.35 -23.87 -24.51
C ARG A 11 -13.14 -23.28 -25.23
N SER A 12 -13.26 -23.14 -26.57
CA SER A 12 -12.32 -22.43 -27.42
C SER A 12 -12.89 -21.09 -27.90
N LEU A 13 -12.01 -20.13 -28.12
CA LEU A 13 -12.30 -18.81 -28.64
C LEU A 13 -11.31 -18.47 -29.76
N GLU A 14 -11.82 -18.17 -30.94
CA GLU A 14 -11.01 -17.75 -32.08
C GLU A 14 -10.91 -16.22 -32.13
N VAL A 15 -9.67 -15.70 -32.08
CA VAL A 15 -9.42 -14.26 -32.19
C VAL A 15 -8.24 -14.02 -33.12
N ASN A 16 -8.44 -13.26 -34.19
CA ASN A 16 -7.42 -12.94 -35.20
C ASN A 16 -6.65 -14.14 -35.72
N GLY A 17 -7.35 -15.29 -35.92
CA GLY A 17 -6.75 -16.54 -36.41
C GLY A 17 -5.93 -17.31 -35.36
N LYS A 18 -6.02 -16.95 -34.10
CA LYS A 18 -5.43 -17.70 -32.95
C LYS A 18 -6.53 -18.32 -32.14
N THR A 19 -6.32 -19.57 -31.72
CA THR A 19 -7.24 -20.31 -30.86
C THR A 19 -6.80 -20.15 -29.40
N TYR A 20 -7.73 -19.73 -28.55
CA TYR A 20 -7.56 -19.66 -27.10
C TYR A 20 -8.53 -20.60 -26.41
N HIS A 21 -8.11 -21.29 -25.38
CA HIS A 21 -8.98 -22.10 -24.52
C HIS A 21 -9.28 -21.34 -23.23
N TYR A 22 -10.49 -21.51 -22.70
CA TYR A 22 -10.93 -20.81 -21.48
C TYR A 22 -12.05 -21.58 -20.77
N TYR A 23 -12.28 -21.29 -19.51
CA TYR A 23 -13.38 -21.85 -18.71
C TYR A 23 -14.57 -20.90 -18.77
N SER A 24 -15.62 -21.30 -19.49
CA SER A 24 -16.75 -20.45 -19.83
C SER A 24 -17.77 -20.33 -18.71
N LEU A 25 -18.00 -19.11 -18.22
CA LEU A 25 -19.03 -18.83 -17.23
C LEU A 25 -20.45 -19.09 -17.76
N PRO A 26 -20.82 -18.72 -19.00
CA PRO A 26 -22.12 -19.08 -19.55
C PRO A 26 -22.36 -20.58 -19.66
N GLU A 27 -21.32 -21.39 -19.89
CA GLU A 27 -21.47 -22.86 -19.89
C GLU A 27 -21.64 -23.39 -18.47
N ALA A 28 -20.85 -22.91 -17.51
CA ALA A 28 -20.98 -23.27 -16.10
C ALA A 28 -22.38 -22.91 -15.55
N ALA A 29 -22.96 -21.80 -16.00
CA ALA A 29 -24.29 -21.34 -15.62
C ALA A 29 -25.40 -22.37 -15.94
N LYS A 30 -25.21 -23.23 -16.95
CA LYS A 30 -26.18 -24.29 -17.28
C LYS A 30 -26.39 -25.26 -16.12
N GLN A 31 -25.41 -25.42 -15.26
CA GLN A 31 -25.49 -26.28 -14.07
C GLN A 31 -25.62 -25.49 -12.78
N LEU A 32 -25.04 -24.28 -12.70
CA LEU A 32 -25.08 -23.41 -11.50
C LEU A 32 -26.36 -22.58 -11.39
N GLY A 33 -27.12 -22.44 -12.49
CA GLY A 33 -28.24 -21.50 -12.60
C GLY A 33 -27.79 -20.14 -13.14
N ASP A 34 -28.73 -19.21 -13.23
CA ASP A 34 -28.48 -17.87 -13.80
C ASP A 34 -27.54 -17.05 -12.88
N ILE A 35 -26.32 -16.85 -13.36
CA ILE A 35 -25.27 -16.05 -12.73
C ILE A 35 -25.04 -14.71 -13.47
N SER A 36 -25.90 -14.33 -14.39
CA SER A 36 -25.72 -13.13 -15.22
C SER A 36 -25.58 -11.85 -14.39
N ARG A 37 -26.31 -11.77 -13.28
CA ARG A 37 -26.31 -10.63 -12.34
C ARG A 37 -25.32 -10.76 -11.17
N LEU A 38 -24.46 -11.76 -11.18
CA LEU A 38 -23.36 -11.84 -10.20
C LEU A 38 -22.42 -10.64 -10.39
N PRO A 39 -21.95 -9.96 -9.33
CA PRO A 39 -20.94 -8.91 -9.46
C PRO A 39 -19.75 -9.38 -10.31
N THR A 40 -19.21 -8.50 -11.14
CA THR A 40 -18.14 -8.87 -12.07
C THR A 40 -16.89 -9.35 -11.31
N SER A 41 -16.59 -8.75 -10.17
CA SER A 41 -15.53 -9.21 -9.27
C SER A 41 -15.71 -10.65 -8.80
N LEU A 42 -16.95 -11.06 -8.49
CA LEU A 42 -17.27 -12.46 -8.13
C LEU A 42 -17.28 -13.40 -9.34
N LYS A 43 -17.60 -12.91 -10.56
CA LYS A 43 -17.43 -13.68 -11.80
C LYS A 43 -15.95 -14.02 -12.04
N VAL A 44 -15.04 -13.07 -11.78
CA VAL A 44 -13.59 -13.33 -11.84
C VAL A 44 -13.16 -14.39 -10.85
N LEU A 45 -13.66 -14.35 -9.59
CA LEU A 45 -13.39 -15.41 -8.61
C LEU A 45 -13.95 -16.76 -9.04
N LEU A 46 -15.16 -16.79 -9.60
CA LEU A 46 -15.76 -18.05 -10.09
C LEU A 46 -14.95 -18.66 -11.24
N GLU A 47 -14.50 -17.85 -12.22
CA GLU A 47 -13.61 -18.33 -13.29
C GLU A 47 -12.32 -18.91 -12.71
N ASN A 48 -11.72 -18.23 -11.74
CA ASN A 48 -10.51 -18.70 -11.08
C ASN A 48 -10.69 -20.08 -10.45
N LEU A 49 -11.78 -20.27 -9.71
CA LEU A 49 -12.09 -21.57 -9.09
C LEU A 49 -12.32 -22.66 -10.14
N LEU A 50 -13.10 -22.39 -11.21
CA LEU A 50 -13.34 -23.36 -12.29
C LEU A 50 -12.03 -23.82 -12.95
N ARG A 51 -11.11 -22.88 -13.15
CA ARG A 51 -9.81 -23.17 -13.76
C ARG A 51 -8.86 -23.96 -12.86
N TRP A 52 -9.01 -23.85 -11.55
CA TRP A 52 -8.16 -24.50 -10.55
C TRP A 52 -8.82 -25.66 -9.81
N GLU A 53 -9.93 -26.17 -10.32
CA GLU A 53 -10.61 -27.33 -9.71
C GLU A 53 -9.69 -28.55 -9.65
N ASP A 54 -9.41 -29.04 -8.43
CA ASP A 54 -8.55 -30.20 -8.18
C ASP A 54 -9.18 -31.22 -7.20
N ASN A 55 -10.39 -30.91 -6.72
CA ASN A 55 -11.11 -31.65 -5.68
C ASN A 55 -10.36 -31.77 -4.33
N VAL A 56 -9.31 -31.01 -4.15
CA VAL A 56 -8.51 -30.92 -2.91
C VAL A 56 -8.62 -29.50 -2.34
N THR A 57 -8.08 -28.52 -3.07
CA THR A 57 -8.11 -27.11 -2.67
C THR A 57 -9.34 -26.40 -3.22
N VAL A 58 -9.80 -26.76 -4.41
CA VAL A 58 -11.00 -26.22 -5.04
C VAL A 58 -11.96 -27.34 -5.40
N ARG A 59 -13.20 -27.25 -4.93
CA ARG A 59 -14.24 -28.28 -5.06
C ARG A 59 -15.52 -27.74 -5.67
N ALA A 60 -16.38 -28.60 -6.17
CA ALA A 60 -17.67 -28.24 -6.76
C ALA A 60 -18.56 -27.40 -5.82
N ASP A 61 -18.49 -27.61 -4.51
CA ASP A 61 -19.22 -26.84 -3.51
C ASP A 61 -18.83 -25.35 -3.50
N ASP A 62 -17.59 -25.01 -3.91
CA ASP A 62 -17.10 -23.65 -3.96
C ASP A 62 -17.82 -22.86 -5.06
N PHE A 63 -18.03 -23.50 -6.23
CA PHE A 63 -18.81 -22.91 -7.34
C PHE A 63 -20.26 -22.67 -6.95
N SER A 64 -20.87 -23.70 -6.32
CA SER A 64 -22.27 -23.66 -5.86
C SER A 64 -22.49 -22.54 -4.85
N SER A 65 -21.54 -22.31 -3.96
CA SER A 65 -21.61 -21.24 -2.95
C SER A 65 -21.62 -19.85 -3.57
N LEU A 66 -20.88 -19.64 -4.68
CA LEU A 66 -20.94 -18.37 -5.43
C LEU A 66 -22.27 -18.17 -6.14
N ALA A 67 -22.88 -19.24 -6.66
CA ALA A 67 -24.23 -19.15 -7.23
C ALA A 67 -25.30 -18.86 -6.15
N VAL A 68 -25.19 -19.48 -4.96
CA VAL A 68 -26.07 -19.23 -3.80
C VAL A 68 -25.93 -17.80 -3.30
N TRP A 69 -24.75 -17.19 -3.40
CA TRP A 69 -24.50 -15.80 -3.01
C TRP A 69 -25.50 -14.79 -3.62
N LEU A 70 -25.96 -15.02 -4.85
CA LEU A 70 -27.01 -14.20 -5.47
C LEU A 70 -28.34 -14.15 -4.70
N LYS A 71 -28.59 -15.12 -3.80
CA LYS A 71 -29.78 -15.15 -2.97
C LYS A 71 -29.53 -14.63 -1.57
N THR A 72 -28.33 -14.88 -1.06
CA THR A 72 -27.96 -14.56 0.34
C THR A 72 -27.27 -13.19 0.46
N HIS A 73 -26.60 -12.74 -0.61
CA HIS A 73 -25.76 -11.54 -0.70
C HIS A 73 -24.56 -11.55 0.26
N THR A 74 -24.31 -12.66 0.92
CA THR A 74 -23.21 -12.93 1.85
C THR A 74 -22.85 -14.41 1.81
N SER A 75 -21.67 -14.77 2.29
CA SER A 75 -21.25 -16.17 2.42
C SER A 75 -20.19 -16.31 3.51
N GLU A 76 -20.25 -17.41 4.25
CA GLU A 76 -19.21 -17.82 5.19
C GLU A 76 -18.27 -18.89 4.58
N ARG A 77 -18.43 -19.16 3.29
CA ARG A 77 -17.63 -20.16 2.59
C ARG A 77 -16.22 -19.63 2.34
N GLU A 78 -15.23 -20.38 2.77
CA GLU A 78 -13.83 -20.18 2.43
C GLU A 78 -13.56 -20.72 1.02
N ILE A 79 -12.83 -19.94 0.20
CA ILE A 79 -12.36 -20.31 -1.13
C ILE A 79 -10.85 -20.13 -1.24
N GLN A 80 -10.25 -20.86 -2.18
CA GLN A 80 -8.82 -20.86 -2.44
C GLN A 80 -8.54 -20.18 -3.78
N TYR A 81 -8.19 -18.92 -3.74
CA TYR A 81 -7.95 -18.07 -4.90
C TYR A 81 -6.47 -18.08 -5.31
N ARG A 82 -6.17 -18.22 -6.61
CA ARG A 82 -4.80 -18.15 -7.14
C ARG A 82 -4.66 -16.97 -8.08
N PRO A 83 -3.91 -15.91 -7.73
CA PRO A 83 -3.66 -14.79 -8.61
C PRO A 83 -2.84 -15.23 -9.83
N ALA A 84 -3.04 -14.56 -10.96
CA ALA A 84 -2.29 -14.81 -12.19
C ALA A 84 -0.82 -14.38 -12.05
N ARG A 85 -0.54 -13.37 -11.24
CA ARG A 85 0.79 -12.81 -11.01
C ARG A 85 0.90 -12.08 -9.68
N VAL A 86 2.14 -11.76 -9.28
CA VAL A 86 2.45 -11.00 -8.07
C VAL A 86 3.20 -9.72 -8.46
N LEU A 87 2.82 -8.60 -7.86
CA LEU A 87 3.48 -7.31 -8.03
C LEU A 87 4.13 -6.87 -6.72
N MET A 88 5.38 -6.48 -6.76
CA MET A 88 6.11 -6.00 -5.58
C MET A 88 6.70 -4.61 -5.82
N GLN A 89 6.79 -3.82 -4.77
CA GLN A 89 7.65 -2.64 -4.69
C GLN A 89 8.90 -2.98 -3.87
N ASP A 90 9.97 -2.20 -3.97
CA ASP A 90 11.29 -2.61 -3.44
C ASP A 90 11.40 -2.64 -1.90
N PHE A 91 10.66 -1.82 -1.16
CA PHE A 91 10.73 -1.85 0.32
C PHE A 91 10.10 -3.10 0.95
N THR A 92 9.16 -3.74 0.25
CA THR A 92 8.54 -5.00 0.68
C THR A 92 9.01 -6.18 -0.16
N GLY A 93 9.49 -5.93 -1.38
CA GLY A 93 10.02 -6.95 -2.27
C GLY A 93 11.42 -7.42 -1.88
N VAL A 94 12.31 -6.52 -1.45
CA VAL A 94 13.64 -6.93 -0.97
C VAL A 94 13.56 -7.96 0.15
N PRO A 95 12.81 -7.78 1.25
CA PRO A 95 12.69 -8.81 2.28
C PRO A 95 12.06 -10.11 1.75
N ALA A 96 11.12 -10.05 0.80
CA ALA A 96 10.55 -11.23 0.18
C ALA A 96 11.60 -12.03 -0.60
N VAL A 97 12.44 -11.36 -1.39
CA VAL A 97 13.55 -12.01 -2.11
C VAL A 97 14.61 -12.53 -1.13
N VAL A 98 14.86 -11.84 0.00
CA VAL A 98 15.74 -12.29 1.08
C VAL A 98 15.23 -13.61 1.68
N ASP A 99 13.93 -13.73 1.93
CA ASP A 99 13.33 -14.95 2.46
C ASP A 99 13.44 -16.11 1.46
N LEU A 100 13.11 -15.89 0.18
CA LEU A 100 13.29 -16.89 -0.89
C LEU A 100 14.76 -17.35 -0.99
N THR A 101 15.70 -16.41 -0.84
CA THR A 101 17.13 -16.71 -0.86
C THR A 101 17.54 -17.56 0.34
N ALA A 102 17.04 -17.23 1.54
CA ALA A 102 17.26 -18.02 2.75
C ALA A 102 16.60 -19.40 2.66
N MET A 103 15.45 -19.52 1.97
CA MET A 103 14.82 -20.80 1.68
C MET A 103 15.70 -21.65 0.74
N ARG A 104 16.35 -21.08 -0.29
CA ARG A 104 17.33 -21.79 -1.13
C ARG A 104 18.49 -22.35 -0.31
N ASP A 105 19.02 -21.56 0.62
CA ASP A 105 20.07 -22.01 1.52
C ASP A 105 19.59 -23.16 2.42
N ALA A 106 18.36 -23.07 2.93
CA ALA A 106 17.77 -24.13 3.76
C ALA A 106 17.58 -25.44 2.98
N VAL A 107 17.09 -25.36 1.73
CA VAL A 107 16.96 -26.49 0.82
C VAL A 107 18.33 -27.10 0.50
N SER A 108 19.33 -26.28 0.23
CA SER A 108 20.71 -26.74 -0.03
C SER A 108 21.31 -27.44 1.20
N ARG A 109 21.12 -26.88 2.41
CA ARG A 109 21.55 -27.53 3.67
C ARG A 109 20.84 -28.87 3.92
N ALA A 110 19.60 -29.00 3.47
CA ALA A 110 18.84 -30.25 3.52
C ALA A 110 19.27 -31.26 2.45
N GLY A 111 20.22 -30.91 1.57
CA GLY A 111 20.72 -31.79 0.50
C GLY A 111 19.80 -31.88 -0.74
N ALA A 112 18.85 -30.99 -0.87
CA ALA A 112 17.96 -30.88 -2.03
C ALA A 112 18.42 -29.75 -2.98
N ASP A 113 17.87 -29.73 -4.21
CA ASP A 113 18.22 -28.76 -5.22
C ASP A 113 17.62 -27.38 -4.89
N PRO A 114 18.44 -26.31 -4.70
CA PRO A 114 17.97 -24.96 -4.43
C PRO A 114 17.07 -24.39 -5.53
N GLN A 115 17.15 -24.87 -6.76
CA GLN A 115 16.28 -24.48 -7.87
C GLN A 115 14.82 -24.89 -7.68
N ARG A 116 14.49 -25.70 -6.68
CA ARG A 116 13.10 -25.93 -6.26
C ARG A 116 12.42 -24.66 -5.73
N ILE A 117 13.21 -23.68 -5.27
CA ILE A 117 12.71 -22.39 -4.81
C ILE A 117 12.78 -21.39 -5.96
N ASN A 118 11.72 -21.33 -6.74
CA ASN A 118 11.47 -20.36 -7.80
C ASN A 118 10.01 -19.91 -7.76
N PRO A 119 9.69 -18.69 -8.14
CA PRO A 119 8.32 -18.28 -8.35
C PRO A 119 7.59 -19.15 -9.38
N LEU A 120 6.48 -19.76 -8.97
CA LEU A 120 5.60 -20.55 -9.85
C LEU A 120 4.60 -19.67 -10.60
N SER A 121 4.34 -18.45 -10.08
CA SER A 121 3.59 -17.39 -10.74
C SER A 121 4.53 -16.28 -11.17
N PRO A 122 4.28 -15.56 -12.29
CA PRO A 122 5.09 -14.42 -12.69
C PRO A 122 5.14 -13.34 -11.60
N VAL A 123 6.33 -12.83 -11.34
CA VAL A 123 6.59 -11.78 -10.35
C VAL A 123 7.29 -10.61 -11.00
N ASP A 124 6.72 -9.42 -10.82
CA ASP A 124 7.35 -8.15 -11.19
C ASP A 124 7.65 -7.35 -9.93
N LEU A 125 8.92 -6.97 -9.74
CA LEU A 125 9.33 -6.06 -8.69
C LEU A 125 9.73 -4.72 -9.30
N VAL A 126 9.10 -3.64 -8.83
CA VAL A 126 9.40 -2.28 -9.29
C VAL A 126 10.16 -1.54 -8.19
N ILE A 127 11.34 -1.00 -8.53
CA ILE A 127 12.12 -0.16 -7.62
C ILE A 127 11.59 1.26 -7.71
N ASP A 128 10.80 1.66 -6.72
CA ASP A 128 10.07 2.92 -6.75
C ASP A 128 9.96 3.65 -5.39
N HIS A 129 10.44 3.03 -4.30
CA HIS A 129 10.34 3.56 -2.94
C HIS A 129 11.68 4.06 -2.38
N SER A 130 12.78 3.97 -3.14
CA SER A 130 14.13 4.30 -2.68
C SER A 130 14.50 5.77 -2.90
N VAL A 131 13.81 6.46 -3.81
CA VAL A 131 14.07 7.87 -4.13
C VAL A 131 13.62 8.79 -2.99
N MET A 132 14.48 9.73 -2.60
CA MET A 132 14.20 10.75 -1.59
C MET A 132 14.41 12.15 -2.18
N VAL A 133 13.58 13.11 -1.76
CA VAL A 133 13.67 14.50 -2.25
C VAL A 133 14.73 15.26 -1.44
N ASP A 134 16.01 14.91 -1.62
CA ASP A 134 17.13 15.61 -0.98
C ASP A 134 17.39 16.94 -1.68
N ARG A 135 17.30 16.97 -3.00
CA ARG A 135 17.50 18.14 -3.86
C ARG A 135 16.18 18.53 -4.53
N PHE A 136 15.90 19.82 -4.62
CA PHE A 136 14.65 20.35 -5.18
C PHE A 136 14.84 21.76 -5.74
N GLY A 137 13.86 22.25 -6.52
CA GLY A 137 13.80 23.63 -6.99
C GLY A 137 14.94 24.03 -7.97
N SER A 138 15.52 23.08 -8.68
CA SER A 138 16.51 23.30 -9.72
C SER A 138 16.45 22.20 -10.79
N ASP A 139 16.94 22.52 -12.00
CA ASP A 139 16.97 21.58 -13.13
C ASP A 139 17.92 20.39 -12.90
N GLN A 140 18.85 20.51 -11.95
CA GLN A 140 19.79 19.46 -11.57
C GLN A 140 19.27 18.53 -10.47
N ALA A 141 18.12 18.87 -9.86
CA ALA A 141 17.60 18.15 -8.71
C ALA A 141 17.39 16.64 -8.99
N PHE A 142 16.89 16.31 -10.17
CA PHE A 142 16.66 14.93 -10.57
C PHE A 142 17.98 14.11 -10.62
N GLU A 143 18.97 14.58 -11.34
CA GLU A 143 20.26 13.88 -11.48
C GLU A 143 20.96 13.72 -10.12
N GLN A 144 20.97 14.77 -9.31
CA GLN A 144 21.56 14.74 -7.96
C GLN A 144 20.84 13.74 -7.04
N ASN A 145 19.52 13.65 -7.10
CA ASN A 145 18.76 12.68 -6.31
C ASN A 145 19.00 11.25 -6.78
N VAL A 146 19.14 11.00 -8.10
CA VAL A 146 19.48 9.68 -8.65
C VAL A 146 20.86 9.23 -8.17
N GLU A 147 21.86 10.11 -8.20
CA GLU A 147 23.21 9.80 -7.69
C GLU A 147 23.17 9.42 -6.20
N ILE A 148 22.47 10.20 -5.39
CA ILE A 148 22.30 9.93 -3.96
C ILE A 148 21.55 8.60 -3.74
N GLU A 149 20.49 8.33 -4.50
CA GLU A 149 19.74 7.09 -4.44
C GLU A 149 20.62 5.87 -4.73
N MET A 150 21.39 5.90 -5.82
CA MET A 150 22.31 4.83 -6.21
C MET A 150 23.39 4.60 -5.17
N GLN A 151 23.98 5.67 -4.63
CA GLN A 151 25.00 5.59 -3.59
C GLN A 151 24.44 4.97 -2.30
N ARG A 152 23.26 5.39 -1.85
CA ARG A 152 22.64 4.90 -0.61
C ARG A 152 22.17 3.46 -0.70
N ASN A 153 21.73 3.00 -1.87
CA ASN A 153 21.02 1.73 -2.02
C ASN A 153 21.81 0.68 -2.82
N GLY A 154 23.10 0.91 -3.08
CA GLY A 154 23.94 0.05 -3.92
C GLY A 154 23.92 -1.43 -3.51
N GLU A 155 24.04 -1.75 -2.21
CA GLU A 155 23.99 -3.13 -1.70
C GLU A 155 22.63 -3.80 -2.00
N ARG A 156 21.51 -3.07 -1.84
CA ARG A 156 20.16 -3.58 -2.15
C ARG A 156 19.98 -3.82 -3.65
N TYR A 157 20.50 -2.93 -4.47
CA TYR A 157 20.40 -3.02 -5.92
C TYR A 157 21.26 -4.15 -6.49
N GLU A 158 22.45 -4.39 -5.93
CA GLU A 158 23.26 -5.57 -6.22
C GLU A 158 22.49 -6.86 -5.91
N PHE A 159 21.88 -6.94 -4.73
CA PHE A 159 21.08 -8.08 -4.33
C PHE A 159 19.88 -8.33 -5.25
N LEU A 160 19.10 -7.28 -5.58
CA LEU A 160 17.96 -7.41 -6.50
C LEU A 160 18.39 -7.80 -7.92
N ARG A 161 19.51 -7.28 -8.37
CA ARG A 161 20.07 -7.64 -9.69
C ARG A 161 20.55 -9.08 -9.72
N TRP A 162 21.14 -9.57 -8.63
CA TRP A 162 21.40 -10.99 -8.47
C TRP A 162 20.10 -11.81 -8.50
N GLY A 163 19.09 -11.43 -7.76
CA GLY A 163 17.81 -12.12 -7.73
C GLY A 163 17.15 -12.23 -9.09
N GLN A 164 17.22 -11.17 -9.91
CA GLN A 164 16.71 -11.16 -11.29
C GLN A 164 17.40 -12.20 -12.18
N GLN A 165 18.66 -12.53 -11.90
CA GLN A 165 19.40 -13.55 -12.65
C GLN A 165 19.24 -14.95 -12.07
N ALA A 166 19.03 -15.06 -10.75
CA ALA A 166 19.02 -16.32 -10.03
C ALA A 166 17.63 -16.99 -10.01
N PHE A 167 16.53 -16.21 -10.03
CA PHE A 167 15.18 -16.72 -9.96
C PHE A 167 14.49 -16.69 -11.32
N ASP A 168 13.88 -17.80 -11.70
CA ASP A 168 12.96 -17.86 -12.84
C ASP A 168 11.65 -17.13 -12.50
N ASN A 169 10.93 -16.65 -13.53
CA ASN A 169 9.66 -15.90 -13.38
C ASN A 169 9.75 -14.65 -12.50
N PHE A 170 10.93 -14.11 -12.30
CA PHE A 170 11.17 -12.92 -11.49
C PHE A 170 11.83 -11.83 -12.34
N ARG A 171 11.16 -10.68 -12.47
CA ARG A 171 11.67 -9.54 -13.22
C ARG A 171 11.75 -8.32 -12.32
N VAL A 172 12.76 -7.49 -12.56
CA VAL A 172 12.96 -6.23 -11.83
C VAL A 172 12.81 -5.06 -12.80
N VAL A 173 11.92 -4.13 -12.50
CA VAL A 173 11.85 -2.81 -13.12
C VAL A 173 12.80 -1.89 -12.37
N PRO A 174 13.86 -1.40 -13.00
CA PRO A 174 14.93 -0.63 -12.37
C PRO A 174 14.47 0.70 -11.79
N PRO A 175 15.28 1.32 -10.88
CA PRO A 175 14.97 2.63 -10.31
C PRO A 175 14.84 3.71 -11.40
N GLY A 176 14.11 4.77 -11.10
CA GLY A 176 13.90 5.88 -12.03
C GLY A 176 12.96 5.58 -13.20
N THR A 177 12.24 4.45 -13.19
CA THR A 177 11.25 4.10 -14.24
C THR A 177 9.87 4.66 -13.92
N GLY A 178 9.39 4.48 -12.71
CA GLY A 178 8.08 4.93 -12.27
C GLY A 178 7.61 4.20 -11.02
N ILE A 179 6.42 4.57 -10.52
CA ILE A 179 5.79 3.92 -9.37
C ILE A 179 5.11 2.61 -9.79
N CYS A 180 5.19 1.58 -8.95
CA CYS A 180 4.77 0.21 -9.28
C CYS A 180 3.34 0.13 -9.81
N HIS A 181 2.38 0.78 -9.17
CA HIS A 181 0.97 0.70 -9.58
C HIS A 181 0.66 1.48 -10.87
N GLN A 182 1.41 2.56 -11.21
CA GLN A 182 1.25 3.25 -12.50
C GLN A 182 1.94 2.48 -13.62
N VAL A 183 3.14 1.96 -13.42
CA VAL A 183 3.82 1.05 -14.37
C VAL A 183 2.94 -0.18 -14.64
N ASN A 184 2.28 -0.70 -13.60
CA ASN A 184 1.33 -1.79 -13.74
C ASN A 184 0.11 -1.40 -14.59
N LEU A 185 -0.50 -0.25 -14.33
CA LEU A 185 -1.65 0.25 -15.09
C LEU A 185 -1.31 0.51 -16.55
N GLU A 186 -0.18 1.17 -16.81
CA GLU A 186 0.23 1.61 -18.15
C GLU A 186 0.86 0.50 -19.00
N TYR A 187 1.47 -0.53 -18.39
CA TYR A 187 2.27 -1.52 -19.11
C TYR A 187 2.07 -2.97 -18.66
N LEU A 188 2.27 -3.32 -17.37
CA LEU A 188 2.30 -4.72 -16.92
C LEU A 188 0.93 -5.38 -16.96
N GLY A 189 -0.14 -4.66 -16.65
CA GLY A 189 -1.52 -5.17 -16.64
C GLY A 189 -2.01 -5.51 -18.04
N GLN A 190 -2.60 -6.71 -18.23
CA GLN A 190 -3.01 -7.25 -19.51
C GLN A 190 -4.53 -7.38 -19.68
N VAL A 191 -5.32 -7.24 -18.62
CA VAL A 191 -6.78 -7.45 -18.52
C VAL A 191 -7.16 -8.93 -18.73
N VAL A 192 -6.68 -9.54 -19.80
CA VAL A 192 -6.77 -10.99 -20.05
C VAL A 192 -5.35 -11.53 -20.14
N TRP A 193 -5.03 -12.45 -19.26
CA TRP A 193 -3.75 -13.13 -19.23
C TRP A 193 -3.79 -14.37 -20.11
N THR A 194 -2.63 -14.84 -20.58
CA THR A 194 -2.51 -16.06 -21.36
C THR A 194 -1.35 -16.90 -20.83
N LYS A 195 -1.52 -18.23 -20.83
CA LYS A 195 -0.49 -19.19 -20.46
C LYS A 195 -0.47 -20.34 -21.47
N GLU A 196 0.71 -20.73 -21.89
CA GLU A 196 0.89 -21.95 -22.65
C GLU A 196 0.86 -23.16 -21.70
N GLU A 197 0.01 -24.11 -21.99
CA GLU A 197 -0.13 -25.33 -21.21
C GLU A 197 -0.42 -26.52 -22.13
N ASN A 198 0.47 -27.53 -22.15
CA ASN A 198 0.36 -28.74 -23.00
C ASN A 198 0.19 -28.44 -24.50
N GLY A 199 0.77 -27.36 -24.99
CA GLY A 199 0.68 -26.92 -26.40
C GLY A 199 -0.60 -26.17 -26.76
N GLU A 200 -1.39 -25.77 -25.77
CA GLU A 200 -2.59 -24.96 -25.94
C GLU A 200 -2.43 -23.64 -25.19
N THR A 201 -2.96 -22.56 -25.74
CA THR A 201 -2.98 -21.24 -25.08
C THR A 201 -4.25 -21.07 -24.26
N ILE A 202 -4.12 -21.02 -22.94
CA ILE A 202 -5.23 -20.79 -22.00
C ILE A 202 -5.37 -19.29 -21.73
N ALA A 203 -6.57 -18.73 -21.96
CA ALA A 203 -6.91 -17.35 -21.65
C ALA A 203 -7.78 -17.28 -20.39
N TYR A 204 -7.48 -16.32 -19.52
CA TYR A 204 -8.16 -16.08 -18.26
C TYR A 204 -8.01 -14.65 -17.78
N PRO A 205 -8.85 -14.14 -16.84
CA PRO A 205 -8.71 -12.79 -16.33
C PRO A 205 -7.32 -12.55 -15.74
N ASP A 206 -6.70 -11.43 -16.09
CA ASP A 206 -5.53 -10.95 -15.36
C ASP A 206 -5.97 -10.60 -13.94
N THR A 207 -5.28 -11.16 -12.98
CA THR A 207 -5.52 -10.96 -11.55
C THR A 207 -4.20 -10.89 -10.82
N LEU A 208 -4.14 -10.08 -9.77
CA LEU A 208 -2.90 -10.00 -9.01
C LEU A 208 -3.12 -9.74 -7.53
N VAL A 209 -2.13 -10.14 -6.74
CA VAL A 209 -1.89 -9.62 -5.41
C VAL A 209 -0.59 -8.83 -5.42
N GLY A 210 -0.50 -7.80 -4.61
CA GLY A 210 0.69 -6.96 -4.57
C GLY A 210 1.10 -6.59 -3.15
N THR A 211 2.39 -6.39 -2.95
CA THR A 211 2.92 -5.93 -1.66
C THR A 211 2.77 -4.41 -1.48
N ASP A 212 2.34 -3.70 -2.51
CA ASP A 212 1.89 -2.31 -2.41
C ASP A 212 0.39 -2.26 -2.14
N SER A 213 -0.04 -1.48 -1.15
CA SER A 213 -1.47 -1.33 -0.83
C SER A 213 -2.25 -0.71 -1.99
N HIS A 214 -1.62 0.11 -2.84
CA HIS A 214 -2.25 0.74 -4.00
C HIS A 214 -2.22 -0.13 -5.28
N THR A 215 -1.89 -1.40 -5.16
CA THR A 215 -2.14 -2.42 -6.20
C THR A 215 -3.56 -2.33 -6.76
N THR A 216 -4.50 -1.90 -5.93
CA THR A 216 -5.90 -1.67 -6.29
C THR A 216 -6.13 -0.64 -7.40
N MET A 217 -5.14 0.19 -7.79
CA MET A 217 -5.25 1.08 -8.94
C MET A 217 -5.61 0.33 -10.23
N ILE A 218 -5.13 -0.90 -10.37
CA ILE A 218 -5.39 -1.74 -11.55
C ILE A 218 -6.87 -2.10 -11.71
N ASN A 219 -7.67 -1.99 -10.64
CA ASN A 219 -9.10 -2.27 -10.71
C ASN A 219 -9.84 -1.34 -11.66
N GLY A 220 -9.32 -0.12 -11.89
CA GLY A 220 -9.83 0.80 -12.90
C GLY A 220 -9.74 0.26 -14.32
N LEU A 221 -8.80 -0.65 -14.59
CA LEU A 221 -8.62 -1.33 -15.87
C LEU A 221 -9.51 -2.58 -16.04
N GLY A 222 -10.27 -2.96 -15.01
CA GLY A 222 -11.05 -4.19 -15.01
C GLY A 222 -10.24 -5.43 -14.59
N VAL A 223 -9.11 -5.23 -13.94
CA VAL A 223 -8.27 -6.30 -13.39
C VAL A 223 -8.52 -6.40 -11.89
N LEU A 224 -8.84 -7.59 -11.40
CA LEU A 224 -9.04 -7.83 -9.98
C LEU A 224 -7.68 -7.94 -9.28
N GLY A 225 -7.38 -6.99 -8.43
CA GLY A 225 -6.12 -6.94 -7.69
C GLY A 225 -6.24 -6.18 -6.39
N TRP A 226 -5.49 -6.62 -5.38
CA TRP A 226 -5.44 -5.95 -4.07
C TRP A 226 -4.10 -6.13 -3.36
N GLY A 227 -3.89 -5.30 -2.33
CA GLY A 227 -2.72 -5.37 -1.47
C GLY A 227 -2.78 -6.53 -0.48
N VAL A 228 -1.66 -7.25 -0.35
CA VAL A 228 -1.45 -8.31 0.64
C VAL A 228 -0.17 -8.03 1.43
N GLY A 229 0.07 -8.80 2.49
CA GLY A 229 1.35 -8.79 3.19
C GLY A 229 2.46 -9.43 2.38
N GLY A 230 3.72 -9.07 2.66
CA GLY A 230 4.89 -9.68 2.01
C GLY A 230 4.89 -11.20 2.12
N ILE A 231 4.60 -11.72 3.30
CA ILE A 231 4.53 -13.16 3.60
C ILE A 231 3.47 -13.87 2.75
N GLU A 232 2.31 -13.27 2.59
CA GLU A 232 1.21 -13.82 1.77
C GLU A 232 1.56 -13.75 0.27
N ALA A 233 2.24 -12.69 -0.18
CA ALA A 233 2.76 -12.57 -1.53
C ALA A 233 3.83 -13.63 -1.82
N GLU A 234 4.76 -13.87 -0.88
CA GLU A 234 5.77 -14.91 -0.97
C GLU A 234 5.15 -16.32 -1.10
N ALA A 235 4.13 -16.62 -0.29
CA ALA A 235 3.39 -17.87 -0.40
C ALA A 235 2.67 -17.99 -1.76
N ALA A 236 2.04 -16.92 -2.25
CA ALA A 236 1.38 -16.91 -3.55
C ALA A 236 2.37 -17.09 -4.71
N MET A 237 3.57 -16.49 -4.64
CA MET A 237 4.65 -16.74 -5.60
C MET A 237 5.01 -18.22 -5.68
N LEU A 238 5.04 -18.90 -4.54
CA LEU A 238 5.40 -20.32 -4.41
C LEU A 238 4.19 -21.26 -4.65
N GLY A 239 3.12 -20.76 -5.30
CA GLY A 239 1.99 -21.54 -5.75
C GLY A 239 0.91 -21.83 -4.70
N GLN A 240 1.04 -21.26 -3.48
CA GLN A 240 -0.01 -21.40 -2.49
C GLN A 240 -1.21 -20.52 -2.86
N PRO A 241 -2.44 -20.99 -2.69
CA PRO A 241 -3.61 -20.16 -2.88
C PRO A 241 -3.73 -19.13 -1.76
N VAL A 242 -4.33 -17.99 -2.08
CA VAL A 242 -4.80 -17.01 -1.11
C VAL A 242 -6.15 -17.51 -0.58
N SER A 243 -6.18 -17.85 0.69
CA SER A 243 -7.41 -18.29 1.38
C SER A 243 -8.24 -17.06 1.76
N MET A 244 -9.53 -17.07 1.38
CA MET A 244 -10.43 -15.96 1.70
C MET A 244 -11.88 -16.43 1.80
N LEU A 245 -12.69 -15.75 2.60
CA LEU A 245 -14.13 -15.91 2.54
C LEU A 245 -14.67 -15.28 1.25
N ILE A 246 -15.70 -15.86 0.66
CA ILE A 246 -16.43 -15.20 -0.44
C ILE A 246 -16.90 -13.83 0.06
N PRO A 247 -16.44 -12.71 -0.55
CA PRO A 247 -16.62 -11.38 0.02
C PRO A 247 -18.06 -10.88 -0.14
N GLU A 248 -18.48 -10.04 0.78
CA GLU A 248 -19.56 -9.10 0.53
C GLU A 248 -19.12 -8.09 -0.54
N VAL A 249 -20.04 -7.70 -1.41
CA VAL A 249 -19.78 -6.71 -2.48
C VAL A 249 -20.73 -5.53 -2.32
N ILE A 250 -20.15 -4.35 -2.13
CA ILE A 250 -20.92 -3.09 -2.06
C ILE A 250 -20.91 -2.45 -3.44
N GLY A 251 -22.11 -2.27 -4.01
CA GLY A 251 -22.27 -1.56 -5.28
C GLY A 251 -22.27 -0.05 -5.07
N MET A 252 -21.43 0.66 -5.81
CA MET A 252 -21.41 2.13 -5.86
C MET A 252 -21.96 2.60 -7.19
N ARG A 253 -23.22 3.02 -7.21
CA ARG A 253 -23.89 3.51 -8.41
C ARG A 253 -23.50 4.95 -8.69
N LEU A 254 -22.95 5.20 -9.86
CA LEU A 254 -22.60 6.53 -10.34
C LEU A 254 -23.59 6.99 -11.39
N THR A 255 -24.08 8.22 -11.24
CA THR A 255 -25.02 8.87 -12.16
C THR A 255 -24.52 10.27 -12.54
N GLY A 256 -25.06 10.85 -13.60
CA GLY A 256 -24.68 12.19 -14.05
C GLY A 256 -23.24 12.29 -14.56
N LYS A 257 -22.67 13.48 -14.49
CA LYS A 257 -21.29 13.80 -14.87
C LYS A 257 -20.72 14.90 -13.97
N LEU A 258 -19.39 14.96 -13.87
CA LEU A 258 -18.70 16.01 -13.10
C LEU A 258 -18.98 17.40 -13.72
N ASN A 259 -19.17 18.40 -12.85
CA ASN A 259 -19.27 19.79 -13.25
C ASN A 259 -17.90 20.34 -13.71
N GLU A 260 -17.92 21.42 -14.49
CA GLU A 260 -16.70 22.12 -14.87
C GLU A 260 -15.94 22.63 -13.64
N GLY A 261 -14.61 22.48 -13.66
CA GLY A 261 -13.73 22.88 -12.56
C GLY A 261 -13.57 21.80 -11.47
N VAL A 262 -14.38 20.75 -11.48
CA VAL A 262 -14.25 19.60 -10.56
C VAL A 262 -13.29 18.56 -11.15
N THR A 263 -12.43 18.02 -10.31
CA THR A 263 -11.39 17.06 -10.71
C THR A 263 -11.68 15.63 -10.25
N ALA A 264 -10.98 14.67 -10.85
CA ALA A 264 -10.99 13.28 -10.38
C ALA A 264 -10.59 13.15 -8.90
N THR A 265 -9.72 14.03 -8.41
CA THR A 265 -9.32 14.07 -7.00
C THR A 265 -10.50 14.42 -6.10
N ASP A 266 -11.30 15.42 -6.45
CA ASP A 266 -12.50 15.79 -5.70
C ASP A 266 -13.50 14.64 -5.63
N LEU A 267 -13.65 13.92 -6.74
CA LEU A 267 -14.50 12.73 -6.82
C LEU A 267 -13.98 11.62 -5.90
N VAL A 268 -12.71 11.27 -5.97
CA VAL A 268 -12.17 10.17 -5.13
C VAL A 268 -12.21 10.50 -3.65
N LEU A 269 -11.99 11.75 -3.26
CA LEU A 269 -12.12 12.18 -1.86
C LEU A 269 -13.58 12.08 -1.37
N THR A 270 -14.54 12.42 -2.23
CA THR A 270 -15.98 12.26 -1.94
C THR A 270 -16.36 10.78 -1.76
N VAL A 271 -15.94 9.94 -2.70
CA VAL A 271 -16.15 8.48 -2.64
C VAL A 271 -15.50 7.89 -1.38
N THR A 272 -14.28 8.30 -1.06
CA THR A 272 -13.55 7.83 0.13
C THR A 272 -14.32 8.16 1.42
N GLN A 273 -14.82 9.37 1.57
CA GLN A 273 -15.63 9.76 2.71
C GLN A 273 -16.94 8.94 2.81
N MET A 274 -17.64 8.76 1.70
CA MET A 274 -18.91 8.03 1.66
C MET A 274 -18.74 6.56 2.02
N LEU A 275 -17.79 5.87 1.40
CA LEU A 275 -17.52 4.45 1.63
C LEU A 275 -16.97 4.20 3.03
N ARG A 276 -16.09 5.07 3.53
CA ARG A 276 -15.58 4.97 4.90
C ARG A 276 -16.70 5.12 5.94
N LYS A 277 -17.63 6.04 5.70
CA LYS A 277 -18.81 6.24 6.55
C LYS A 277 -19.77 5.04 6.51
N HIS A 278 -19.93 4.40 5.36
CA HIS A 278 -20.78 3.21 5.20
C HIS A 278 -20.17 1.97 5.89
N GLY A 279 -18.84 1.87 5.96
CA GLY A 279 -18.16 0.73 6.56
C GLY A 279 -17.96 -0.43 5.57
N VAL A 280 -16.93 -0.31 4.73
CA VAL A 280 -16.59 -1.30 3.69
C VAL A 280 -15.34 -2.12 4.01
N VAL A 281 -14.87 -2.09 5.24
CA VAL A 281 -13.66 -2.81 5.66
C VAL A 281 -13.81 -4.31 5.41
N GLY A 282 -12.84 -4.88 4.66
CA GLY A 282 -12.82 -6.29 4.29
C GLY A 282 -13.81 -6.69 3.20
N LYS A 283 -14.57 -5.74 2.64
CA LYS A 283 -15.52 -5.97 1.55
C LYS A 283 -14.90 -5.59 0.20
N PHE A 284 -15.51 -6.07 -0.88
CA PHE A 284 -15.27 -5.54 -2.22
C PHE A 284 -16.20 -4.36 -2.47
N VAL A 285 -15.72 -3.39 -3.22
CA VAL A 285 -16.56 -2.32 -3.80
C VAL A 285 -16.53 -2.47 -5.31
N GLU A 286 -17.70 -2.44 -5.95
CA GLU A 286 -17.81 -2.49 -7.40
C GLU A 286 -18.61 -1.27 -7.89
N PHE A 287 -18.05 -0.55 -8.86
CA PHE A 287 -18.64 0.66 -9.43
C PHE A 287 -19.48 0.31 -10.65
N PHE A 288 -20.66 0.89 -10.75
CA PHE A 288 -21.60 0.63 -11.81
C PHE A 288 -22.49 1.84 -12.10
N GLY A 289 -23.39 1.71 -13.05
CA GLY A 289 -24.35 2.77 -13.41
C GLY A 289 -23.93 3.63 -14.61
N PRO A 290 -24.82 4.51 -15.09
CA PRO A 290 -24.60 5.28 -16.32
C PRO A 290 -23.49 6.34 -16.18
N GLY A 291 -23.14 6.79 -14.99
CA GLY A 291 -22.05 7.74 -14.76
C GLY A 291 -20.69 7.23 -15.23
N LEU A 292 -20.50 5.90 -15.35
CA LEU A 292 -19.25 5.32 -15.85
C LEU A 292 -18.96 5.73 -17.30
N ASP A 293 -19.97 6.01 -18.11
CA ASP A 293 -19.79 6.44 -19.51
C ASP A 293 -19.11 7.81 -19.63
N HIS A 294 -19.12 8.58 -18.55
CA HIS A 294 -18.53 9.91 -18.46
C HIS A 294 -17.20 9.96 -17.69
N LEU A 295 -16.72 8.80 -17.20
CA LEU A 295 -15.45 8.71 -16.48
C LEU A 295 -14.38 8.07 -17.37
N PRO A 296 -13.32 8.81 -17.75
CA PRO A 296 -12.15 8.23 -18.40
C PRO A 296 -11.49 7.21 -17.48
N LEU A 297 -10.73 6.28 -18.06
CA LEU A 297 -10.10 5.22 -17.29
C LEU A 297 -9.17 5.75 -16.19
N ALA A 298 -8.47 6.83 -16.43
CA ALA A 298 -7.60 7.44 -15.44
C ALA A 298 -8.36 7.88 -14.17
N ASP A 299 -9.61 8.38 -14.31
CA ASP A 299 -10.46 8.71 -13.16
C ASP A 299 -10.87 7.44 -12.38
N ARG A 300 -11.23 6.36 -13.10
CA ARG A 300 -11.53 5.06 -12.48
C ARG A 300 -10.32 4.50 -11.72
N ALA A 301 -9.14 4.59 -12.32
CA ALA A 301 -7.89 4.17 -11.69
C ALA A 301 -7.58 4.99 -10.43
N THR A 302 -7.83 6.30 -10.44
CA THR A 302 -7.71 7.18 -9.27
C THR A 302 -8.62 6.72 -8.12
N ILE A 303 -9.87 6.34 -8.42
CA ILE A 303 -10.83 5.81 -7.45
C ILE A 303 -10.37 4.44 -6.92
N GLY A 304 -9.97 3.53 -7.81
CA GLY A 304 -9.45 2.21 -7.45
C GLY A 304 -8.20 2.29 -6.56
N ASN A 305 -7.31 3.26 -6.83
CA ASN A 305 -6.10 3.49 -6.06
C ASN A 305 -6.38 3.72 -4.58
N MET A 306 -7.41 4.48 -4.24
CA MET A 306 -7.74 4.81 -2.85
C MET A 306 -8.62 3.77 -2.14
N ALA A 307 -8.73 2.54 -2.65
CA ALA A 307 -9.46 1.48 -1.96
C ALA A 307 -8.97 1.22 -0.52
N PRO A 308 -7.66 1.21 -0.24
CA PRO A 308 -7.16 1.10 1.13
C PRO A 308 -7.61 2.26 2.04
N GLU A 309 -7.69 3.47 1.51
CA GLU A 309 -8.07 4.66 2.27
C GLU A 309 -9.57 4.66 2.63
N TYR A 310 -10.46 4.17 1.74
CA TYR A 310 -11.86 3.97 2.15
C TYR A 310 -12.10 2.63 2.86
N GLY A 311 -11.10 1.76 2.95
CA GLY A 311 -11.10 0.55 3.77
C GLY A 311 -11.55 -0.72 3.04
N ALA A 312 -11.80 -0.68 1.74
CA ALA A 312 -12.19 -1.85 0.95
C ALA A 312 -10.98 -2.69 0.55
N THR A 313 -11.21 -3.96 0.25
CA THR A 313 -10.20 -4.85 -0.32
C THR A 313 -9.86 -4.44 -1.75
N CYS A 314 -10.87 -4.03 -2.54
CA CYS A 314 -10.69 -3.51 -3.90
C CYS A 314 -11.81 -2.51 -4.25
N GLY A 315 -11.58 -1.72 -5.31
CA GLY A 315 -12.56 -0.80 -5.90
C GLY A 315 -12.66 -1.06 -7.40
N PHE A 316 -13.46 -2.04 -7.78
CA PHE A 316 -13.45 -2.68 -9.08
C PHE A 316 -14.37 -1.98 -10.10
N PHE A 317 -13.89 -1.88 -11.33
CA PHE A 317 -14.65 -1.39 -12.49
C PHE A 317 -14.75 -2.49 -13.56
N PRO A 318 -15.89 -2.65 -14.23
CA PRO A 318 -16.03 -3.62 -15.30
C PRO A 318 -15.28 -3.19 -16.57
N VAL A 319 -14.94 -4.16 -17.41
CA VAL A 319 -14.34 -3.93 -18.73
C VAL A 319 -15.40 -3.40 -19.68
N ASP A 320 -15.12 -2.30 -20.37
CA ASP A 320 -15.98 -1.67 -21.37
C ASP A 320 -15.16 -1.00 -22.49
N GLN A 321 -15.80 -0.20 -23.32
CA GLN A 321 -15.13 0.51 -24.42
C GLN A 321 -14.03 1.46 -23.93
N VAL A 322 -14.22 2.09 -22.76
CA VAL A 322 -13.21 2.99 -22.18
C VAL A 322 -11.92 2.21 -21.84
N THR A 323 -12.05 0.96 -21.37
CA THR A 323 -10.90 0.07 -21.15
C THR A 323 -10.15 -0.20 -22.45
N ILE A 324 -10.87 -0.54 -23.54
CA ILE A 324 -10.27 -0.81 -24.86
C ILE A 324 -9.53 0.42 -25.40
N ASP A 325 -10.13 1.60 -25.27
CA ASP A 325 -9.54 2.85 -25.74
C ASP A 325 -8.26 3.20 -24.97
N TYR A 326 -8.24 2.93 -23.66
CA TYR A 326 -7.05 3.10 -22.83
C TYR A 326 -5.93 2.11 -23.20
N LEU A 327 -6.26 0.86 -23.47
CA LEU A 327 -5.26 -0.12 -23.92
C LEU A 327 -4.63 0.29 -25.25
N ARG A 328 -5.41 0.87 -26.17
CA ARG A 328 -4.89 1.46 -27.42
C ARG A 328 -3.98 2.65 -27.15
N LEU A 329 -4.43 3.58 -26.30
CA LEU A 329 -3.65 4.77 -25.92
C LEU A 329 -2.32 4.40 -25.30
N THR A 330 -2.28 3.40 -24.41
CA THR A 330 -1.07 2.95 -23.73
C THR A 330 -0.22 1.97 -24.55
N GLY A 331 -0.58 1.76 -25.83
CA GLY A 331 0.24 1.05 -26.80
C GLY A 331 0.29 -0.46 -26.63
N ARG A 332 -0.74 -1.09 -26.00
CA ARG A 332 -0.89 -2.54 -25.92
C ARG A 332 -0.96 -3.17 -27.30
N ASP A 333 -0.51 -4.42 -27.38
CA ASP A 333 -0.53 -5.21 -28.62
C ASP A 333 -1.97 -5.33 -29.16
N PRO A 334 -2.20 -5.09 -30.48
CA PRO A 334 -3.53 -5.16 -31.07
C PRO A 334 -4.23 -6.52 -30.92
N ASP A 335 -3.48 -7.63 -30.95
CA ASP A 335 -4.03 -8.97 -30.73
C ASP A 335 -4.48 -9.15 -29.27
N ARG A 336 -3.74 -8.57 -28.34
CA ARG A 336 -4.14 -8.54 -26.93
C ARG A 336 -5.42 -7.74 -26.73
N ILE A 337 -5.54 -6.59 -27.35
CA ILE A 337 -6.75 -5.74 -27.29
C ILE A 337 -7.97 -6.50 -27.85
N ALA A 338 -7.81 -7.14 -29.00
CA ALA A 338 -8.87 -7.95 -29.59
C ALA A 338 -9.28 -9.13 -28.70
N LEU A 339 -8.30 -9.80 -28.05
CA LEU A 339 -8.57 -10.86 -27.10
C LEU A 339 -9.34 -10.34 -25.87
N VAL A 340 -8.99 -9.20 -25.31
CA VAL A 340 -9.67 -8.59 -24.15
C VAL A 340 -11.15 -8.37 -24.47
N GLU A 341 -11.46 -7.78 -25.60
CA GLU A 341 -12.83 -7.51 -26.01
C GLU A 341 -13.61 -8.82 -26.23
N ALA A 342 -13.07 -9.74 -27.02
CA ALA A 342 -13.71 -11.01 -27.36
C ALA A 342 -13.94 -11.88 -26.11
N TYR A 343 -12.93 -11.99 -25.24
CA TYR A 343 -13.00 -12.78 -24.01
C TYR A 343 -14.03 -12.20 -23.03
N SER A 344 -14.01 -10.88 -22.80
CA SER A 344 -14.94 -10.24 -21.88
C SER A 344 -16.40 -10.40 -22.31
N LYS A 345 -16.65 -10.33 -23.63
CA LYS A 345 -17.98 -10.60 -24.20
C LYS A 345 -18.38 -12.06 -24.09
N ALA A 346 -17.46 -12.99 -24.38
CA ALA A 346 -17.71 -14.43 -24.28
C ALA A 346 -17.99 -14.89 -22.83
N GLN A 347 -17.40 -14.23 -21.84
CA GLN A 347 -17.61 -14.51 -20.43
C GLN A 347 -18.81 -13.81 -19.79
N GLY A 348 -19.50 -12.89 -20.51
CA GLY A 348 -20.56 -12.07 -19.93
C GLY A 348 -20.05 -11.11 -18.85
N MET A 349 -18.81 -10.62 -19.03
CA MET A 349 -18.15 -9.61 -18.16
C MET A 349 -18.06 -8.23 -18.82
N TRP A 350 -18.42 -8.12 -20.11
CA TRP A 350 -18.44 -6.86 -20.84
C TRP A 350 -19.58 -5.99 -20.34
N ARG A 351 -19.27 -4.70 -20.08
CA ARG A 351 -20.27 -3.72 -19.70
C ARG A 351 -20.57 -2.77 -20.88
N ASP A 352 -21.84 -2.55 -21.12
CA ASP A 352 -22.37 -1.50 -22.01
C ASP A 352 -23.66 -0.92 -21.42
N SER A 353 -24.30 -0.01 -22.17
CA SER A 353 -25.55 0.64 -21.73
C SER A 353 -26.76 -0.31 -21.62
N GLN A 354 -26.67 -1.53 -22.14
CA GLN A 354 -27.72 -2.54 -22.10
C GLN A 354 -27.46 -3.62 -21.04
N SER A 355 -26.30 -3.59 -20.42
CA SER A 355 -25.93 -4.57 -19.40
C SER A 355 -26.80 -4.41 -18.16
N PRO A 356 -27.38 -5.49 -17.62
CA PRO A 356 -28.18 -5.41 -16.41
C PRO A 356 -27.30 -5.07 -15.20
N ASP A 357 -27.82 -4.25 -14.31
CA ASP A 357 -27.13 -3.95 -13.04
C ASP A 357 -26.90 -5.24 -12.24
N PRO A 358 -25.66 -5.49 -11.73
CA PRO A 358 -25.40 -6.60 -10.84
C PRO A 358 -26.21 -6.51 -9.54
N VAL A 359 -26.31 -7.64 -8.83
CA VAL A 359 -26.89 -7.69 -7.48
C VAL A 359 -25.76 -7.53 -6.47
N PHE A 360 -25.96 -6.72 -5.44
CA PHE A 360 -24.96 -6.41 -4.43
C PHE A 360 -25.46 -6.69 -3.02
N THR A 361 -24.54 -6.82 -2.06
CA THR A 361 -24.87 -6.92 -0.62
C THR A 361 -25.58 -5.66 -0.15
N ALA A 362 -25.10 -4.50 -0.56
CA ALA A 362 -25.73 -3.20 -0.36
C ALA A 362 -25.34 -2.27 -1.52
N THR A 363 -26.09 -1.21 -1.72
CA THR A 363 -25.86 -0.24 -2.79
C THR A 363 -25.83 1.17 -2.23
N LEU A 364 -24.84 1.94 -2.65
CA LEU A 364 -24.74 3.39 -2.49
C LEU A 364 -24.91 4.07 -3.83
N GLU A 365 -25.33 5.32 -3.83
CA GLU A 365 -25.50 6.13 -5.05
C GLU A 365 -24.81 7.48 -4.89
N LEU A 366 -24.13 7.93 -5.96
CA LEU A 366 -23.54 9.25 -6.08
C LEU A 366 -23.89 9.85 -7.45
N ASP A 367 -24.55 10.99 -7.42
CA ASP A 367 -24.67 11.86 -8.59
C ASP A 367 -23.37 12.69 -8.71
N LEU A 368 -22.63 12.46 -9.81
CA LEU A 368 -21.36 13.12 -10.06
C LEU A 368 -21.47 14.65 -10.10
N SER A 369 -22.64 15.20 -10.44
CA SER A 369 -22.89 16.64 -10.44
C SER A 369 -22.89 17.28 -9.04
N GLN A 370 -22.99 16.47 -7.98
CA GLN A 370 -22.94 16.94 -6.58
C GLN A 370 -21.53 17.00 -6.01
N VAL A 371 -20.53 16.52 -6.73
CA VAL A 371 -19.13 16.57 -6.28
C VAL A 371 -18.64 18.01 -6.32
N GLN A 372 -17.97 18.45 -5.26
CA GLN A 372 -17.45 19.80 -5.10
C GLN A 372 -15.94 19.78 -4.89
N PRO A 373 -15.22 20.86 -5.32
CA PRO A 373 -13.81 21.02 -5.05
C PRO A 373 -13.51 20.89 -3.55
N SER A 374 -12.53 20.06 -3.22
CA SER A 374 -12.24 19.70 -1.83
C SER A 374 -10.78 19.29 -1.64
N LEU A 375 -10.37 19.30 -0.38
CA LEU A 375 -9.15 18.66 0.11
C LEU A 375 -9.54 17.61 1.14
N ALA A 376 -8.57 16.78 1.55
CA ALA A 376 -8.74 15.93 2.73
C ALA A 376 -7.60 16.17 3.72
N GLY A 377 -7.96 16.33 4.98
CA GLY A 377 -7.01 16.61 6.05
C GLY A 377 -7.68 17.25 7.28
N PRO A 378 -6.86 17.66 8.25
CA PRO A 378 -5.39 17.75 8.22
C PRO A 378 -4.65 16.44 8.58
N LYS A 379 -5.36 15.34 8.88
CA LYS A 379 -4.72 14.14 9.44
C LYS A 379 -5.06 12.82 8.74
N ARG A 380 -6.21 12.71 8.03
CA ARG A 380 -6.67 11.45 7.45
C ARG A 380 -7.26 11.65 6.06
N PRO A 381 -7.15 10.66 5.14
CA PRO A 381 -7.65 10.76 3.78
C PRO A 381 -9.18 10.89 3.66
N GLN A 382 -9.93 10.39 4.64
CA GLN A 382 -11.38 10.46 4.68
C GLN A 382 -11.94 11.75 5.29
N ASP A 383 -11.09 12.60 5.89
CA ASP A 383 -11.49 13.88 6.48
C ASP A 383 -11.60 14.94 5.38
N ARG A 384 -12.59 14.78 4.50
CA ARG A 384 -12.83 15.70 3.38
C ARG A 384 -13.36 17.04 3.86
N VAL A 385 -12.79 18.11 3.34
CA VAL A 385 -13.16 19.52 3.64
C VAL A 385 -13.37 20.24 2.32
N SER A 386 -14.44 21.02 2.20
CA SER A 386 -14.67 21.86 1.01
C SER A 386 -13.58 22.92 0.88
N LEU A 387 -13.27 23.31 -0.35
CA LEU A 387 -12.17 24.22 -0.65
C LEU A 387 -12.31 25.57 0.11
N GLY A 388 -13.54 26.08 0.24
CA GLY A 388 -13.82 27.34 0.97
C GLY A 388 -13.66 27.24 2.50
N ASP A 389 -13.61 26.01 3.06
CA ASP A 389 -13.61 25.80 4.52
C ASP A 389 -12.24 25.38 5.08
N ILE A 390 -11.21 25.33 4.24
CA ILE A 390 -9.86 24.89 4.63
C ILE A 390 -9.29 25.73 5.77
N GLY A 391 -9.40 27.07 5.67
CA GLY A 391 -8.95 27.99 6.71
C GLY A 391 -9.64 27.72 8.05
N ALA A 392 -10.94 27.56 8.05
CA ALA A 392 -11.71 27.24 9.26
C ALA A 392 -11.33 25.88 9.87
N SER A 393 -11.08 24.89 9.02
CA SER A 393 -10.61 23.56 9.47
C SER A 393 -9.22 23.63 10.10
N PHE A 394 -8.33 24.45 9.56
CA PHE A 394 -7.02 24.68 10.17
C PHE A 394 -7.13 25.45 11.50
N ASP A 395 -8.00 26.45 11.60
CA ASP A 395 -8.22 27.20 12.84
C ASP A 395 -8.78 26.29 13.96
N LEU A 396 -9.62 25.31 13.60
CA LEU A 396 -10.07 24.26 14.54
C LEU A 396 -8.89 23.39 15.03
N LEU A 397 -7.92 23.08 14.16
CA LEU A 397 -6.70 22.39 14.57
C LEU A 397 -5.87 23.22 15.54
N LEU A 398 -5.75 24.53 15.34
CA LEU A 398 -5.07 25.44 16.27
C LEU A 398 -5.77 25.47 17.64
N ASP A 399 -7.09 25.54 17.64
CA ASP A 399 -7.88 25.56 18.87
C ASP A 399 -7.69 24.27 19.67
N THR A 400 -7.86 23.12 19.04
CA THR A 400 -7.64 21.81 19.66
C THR A 400 -6.20 21.57 20.12
N SER A 401 -5.24 22.29 19.54
CA SER A 401 -3.83 22.27 19.93
C SER A 401 -3.45 23.33 20.97
N GLY A 402 -4.42 24.15 21.44
CA GLY A 402 -4.20 25.22 22.43
C GLY A 402 -3.39 26.40 21.92
N LYS A 403 -3.39 26.65 20.60
CA LYS A 403 -2.54 27.65 19.93
C LYS A 403 -3.28 28.82 19.30
N THR A 404 -4.57 28.97 19.56
CA THR A 404 -5.42 30.02 18.99
C THR A 404 -4.89 31.41 19.26
N GLN A 405 -4.36 31.67 20.47
CA GLN A 405 -3.80 32.99 20.82
C GLN A 405 -2.52 33.33 20.05
N GLN A 406 -1.81 32.34 19.52
CA GLN A 406 -0.56 32.52 18.77
C GLN A 406 -0.78 32.46 17.25
N ALA A 407 -2.02 32.32 16.81
CA ALA A 407 -2.41 32.02 15.43
C ALA A 407 -1.77 32.99 14.39
N ASP A 408 -1.66 34.26 14.72
CA ASP A 408 -1.12 35.33 13.84
C ASP A 408 0.33 35.75 14.16
N THR A 409 0.96 35.04 15.11
CA THR A 409 2.36 35.34 15.47
C THR A 409 3.28 35.01 14.28
N ALA A 410 3.99 36.05 13.81
CA ALA A 410 4.93 35.97 12.69
C ALA A 410 6.36 35.75 13.21
N VAL A 411 6.89 34.54 12.95
CA VAL A 411 8.24 34.11 13.37
C VAL A 411 9.26 34.43 12.28
N PRO A 412 10.32 35.21 12.54
CA PRO A 412 11.38 35.45 11.57
C PRO A 412 12.18 34.16 11.30
N VAL A 413 12.61 33.97 10.05
CA VAL A 413 13.49 32.87 9.64
C VAL A 413 14.91 33.41 9.47
N ALA A 414 15.88 32.76 10.09
CA ALA A 414 17.26 33.22 10.11
C ALA A 414 17.85 33.31 8.68
N GLY A 415 18.41 34.45 8.33
CA GLY A 415 18.99 34.72 7.01
C GLY A 415 17.99 34.99 5.89
N GLU A 416 16.68 35.01 6.19
CA GLU A 416 15.61 35.19 5.21
C GLU A 416 14.86 36.55 5.44
N THR A 417 14.20 37.01 4.38
CA THR A 417 13.40 38.25 4.44
C THR A 417 11.94 37.99 4.83
N PHE A 418 11.50 36.73 4.83
CA PHE A 418 10.14 36.35 5.16
C PHE A 418 10.01 35.88 6.61
N LYS A 419 8.75 35.77 7.05
CA LYS A 419 8.38 35.25 8.36
C LYS A 419 7.41 34.07 8.17
N LEU A 420 7.48 33.08 9.05
CA LEU A 420 6.52 31.99 9.11
C LEU A 420 5.42 32.25 10.12
N LYS A 421 4.23 31.71 9.84
CA LYS A 421 3.08 31.68 10.75
C LYS A 421 2.52 30.28 10.83
N HIS A 422 1.66 30.02 11.79
CA HIS A 422 0.82 28.83 11.77
C HIS A 422 0.03 28.75 10.45
N GLY A 423 -0.05 27.56 9.85
CA GLY A 423 -0.69 27.35 8.57
C GLY A 423 0.21 27.59 7.34
N ALA A 424 1.45 28.05 7.53
CA ALA A 424 2.39 28.18 6.41
C ALA A 424 2.57 26.83 5.70
N VAL A 425 2.40 26.82 4.36
CA VAL A 425 2.67 25.66 3.53
C VAL A 425 4.18 25.57 3.31
N VAL A 426 4.84 24.63 3.96
CA VAL A 426 6.29 24.41 3.83
C VAL A 426 6.65 23.31 2.84
N ILE A 427 5.68 22.45 2.48
CA ILE A 427 5.82 21.42 1.44
C ILE A 427 4.62 21.51 0.49
N ALA A 428 4.88 21.64 -0.81
CA ALA A 428 3.88 21.50 -1.87
C ALA A 428 4.39 20.47 -2.89
N ALA A 429 3.79 19.28 -2.90
CA ALA A 429 4.32 18.16 -3.68
C ALA A 429 3.29 17.59 -4.65
N ILE A 430 3.60 17.62 -5.95
CA ILE A 430 2.92 16.82 -6.95
C ILE A 430 3.59 15.44 -6.91
N THR A 431 2.94 14.49 -6.22
CA THR A 431 3.51 13.15 -5.96
C THR A 431 2.94 12.10 -6.90
N SER A 432 3.65 10.99 -7.04
CA SER A 432 3.32 9.90 -7.96
C SER A 432 2.13 9.02 -7.54
N CYS A 433 1.60 9.16 -6.31
CA CYS A 433 0.78 8.12 -5.69
C CYS A 433 -0.58 7.89 -6.37
N THR A 434 -1.41 8.93 -6.56
CA THR A 434 -2.80 8.77 -7.00
C THR A 434 -3.07 9.45 -8.33
N ASN A 435 -2.59 10.68 -8.47
CA ASN A 435 -3.08 11.62 -9.49
C ASN A 435 -2.20 11.67 -10.75
N THR A 436 -0.93 11.26 -10.70
CA THR A 436 -0.02 11.39 -11.85
C THR A 436 -0.33 10.42 -12.99
N SER A 437 -1.10 9.36 -12.74
CA SER A 437 -1.65 8.50 -13.79
C SER A 437 -2.80 9.16 -14.56
N ASN A 438 -3.25 10.33 -14.10
CA ASN A 438 -4.37 11.07 -14.70
C ASN A 438 -3.85 12.32 -15.44
N PRO A 439 -3.78 12.28 -16.78
CA PRO A 439 -3.28 13.39 -17.56
C PRO A 439 -4.09 14.68 -17.39
N ASN A 440 -5.41 14.58 -17.15
CA ASN A 440 -6.26 15.76 -17.02
C ASN A 440 -5.81 16.66 -15.87
N VAL A 441 -5.55 16.09 -14.70
CA VAL A 441 -5.15 16.87 -13.51
C VAL A 441 -3.70 17.35 -13.61
N LEU A 442 -2.82 16.62 -14.30
CA LEU A 442 -1.44 17.06 -14.52
C LEU A 442 -1.35 18.21 -15.53
N MET A 443 -2.09 18.11 -16.64
CA MET A 443 -2.21 19.21 -17.59
C MET A 443 -2.86 20.44 -16.96
N ALA A 444 -3.89 20.24 -16.11
CA ALA A 444 -4.48 21.33 -15.35
C ALA A 444 -3.48 22.01 -14.42
N ALA A 445 -2.61 21.25 -13.72
CA ALA A 445 -1.56 21.83 -12.88
C ALA A 445 -0.57 22.69 -13.67
N GLY A 446 -0.13 22.20 -14.85
CA GLY A 446 0.74 22.96 -15.74
C GLY A 446 0.08 24.24 -16.29
N LEU A 447 -1.22 24.18 -16.61
CA LEU A 447 -1.99 25.34 -17.07
C LEU A 447 -2.20 26.37 -15.94
N VAL A 448 -2.45 25.92 -14.70
CA VAL A 448 -2.51 26.82 -13.52
C VAL A 448 -1.17 27.51 -13.33
N ALA A 449 -0.05 26.80 -13.42
CA ALA A 449 1.28 27.36 -13.33
C ALA A 449 1.52 28.42 -14.41
N LYS A 450 1.17 28.10 -15.66
CA LYS A 450 1.26 29.04 -16.80
C LYS A 450 0.47 30.33 -16.54
N LYS A 451 -0.83 30.20 -16.27
CA LYS A 451 -1.71 31.35 -16.04
C LYS A 451 -1.31 32.18 -14.83
N ALA A 452 -0.78 31.54 -13.77
CA ALA A 452 -0.25 32.23 -12.59
C ALA A 452 0.96 33.11 -12.92
N LEU A 453 1.93 32.56 -13.67
CA LEU A 453 3.11 33.30 -14.11
C LEU A 453 2.75 34.43 -15.10
N GLU A 454 1.82 34.21 -16.02
CA GLU A 454 1.30 35.24 -16.92
C GLU A 454 0.61 36.38 -16.16
N ARG A 455 0.13 36.13 -14.94
CA ARG A 455 -0.40 37.17 -14.02
C ARG A 455 0.67 37.73 -13.06
N GLY A 456 1.95 37.36 -13.21
CA GLY A 456 3.04 37.84 -12.37
C GLY A 456 3.12 37.22 -10.97
N LEU A 457 2.34 36.17 -10.69
CA LEU A 457 2.38 35.47 -9.41
C LEU A 457 3.67 34.63 -9.28
N LYS A 458 4.14 34.48 -8.05
CA LYS A 458 5.31 33.67 -7.69
C LYS A 458 4.95 32.72 -6.54
N ARG A 459 5.64 31.60 -6.48
CA ARG A 459 5.57 30.70 -5.34
C ARG A 459 6.05 31.41 -4.07
N ALA A 460 5.41 31.18 -2.94
CA ALA A 460 5.87 31.68 -1.65
C ALA A 460 7.29 31.14 -1.34
N PRO A 461 8.24 32.00 -0.88
CA PRO A 461 9.67 31.63 -0.81
C PRO A 461 9.99 30.53 0.19
N TRP A 462 9.15 30.30 1.19
CA TRP A 462 9.31 29.23 2.20
C TRP A 462 8.80 27.86 1.76
N VAL A 463 8.17 27.75 0.57
CA VAL A 463 7.58 26.50 0.10
C VAL A 463 8.62 25.63 -0.61
N LYS A 464 8.87 24.45 -0.09
CA LYS A 464 9.56 23.38 -0.80
C LYS A 464 8.58 22.74 -1.78
N SER A 465 8.71 23.05 -3.08
CA SER A 465 7.89 22.46 -4.13
C SER A 465 8.66 21.36 -4.88
N SER A 466 7.93 20.36 -5.38
CA SER A 466 8.51 19.23 -6.12
C SER A 466 7.51 18.57 -7.06
N LEU A 467 8.03 18.00 -8.15
CA LEU A 467 7.31 17.14 -9.07
C LEU A 467 7.98 15.76 -9.09
N ALA A 468 7.25 14.73 -8.63
CA ALA A 468 7.68 13.34 -8.69
C ALA A 468 6.61 12.51 -9.42
N PRO A 469 6.68 12.39 -10.76
CA PRO A 469 5.67 11.68 -11.53
C PRO A 469 5.72 10.16 -11.31
N GLY A 470 4.60 9.50 -11.59
CA GLY A 470 4.48 8.05 -11.49
C GLY A 470 5.04 7.28 -12.69
N SER A 471 5.36 7.96 -13.80
CA SER A 471 6.06 7.39 -14.96
C SER A 471 6.75 8.46 -15.79
N LYS A 472 7.69 8.04 -16.63
CA LYS A 472 8.39 8.93 -17.57
C LYS A 472 7.47 9.49 -18.66
N VAL A 473 6.35 8.85 -18.93
CA VAL A 473 5.36 9.34 -19.91
C VAL A 473 4.77 10.67 -19.47
N VAL A 474 4.64 10.90 -18.15
CA VAL A 474 4.13 12.15 -17.59
C VAL A 474 5.01 13.34 -17.97
N THR A 475 6.34 13.20 -17.86
CA THR A 475 7.26 14.26 -18.28
C THR A 475 7.18 14.50 -19.78
N ASP A 476 7.08 13.45 -20.59
CA ASP A 476 6.97 13.59 -22.04
C ASP A 476 5.74 14.39 -22.47
N TYR A 477 4.58 14.11 -21.90
CA TYR A 477 3.37 14.84 -22.31
C TYR A 477 3.33 16.27 -21.76
N LEU A 478 3.87 16.53 -20.58
CA LEU A 478 4.01 17.91 -20.04
C LEU A 478 4.98 18.73 -20.90
N GLU A 479 6.08 18.14 -21.34
CA GLU A 479 7.05 18.78 -22.24
C GLU A 479 6.42 19.05 -23.61
N ARG A 480 5.73 18.06 -24.22
CA ARG A 480 5.03 18.22 -25.50
C ARG A 480 3.93 19.29 -25.45
N ALA A 481 3.28 19.42 -24.30
CA ALA A 481 2.29 20.48 -24.07
C ALA A 481 2.94 21.86 -23.82
N GLY A 482 4.27 21.95 -23.64
CA GLY A 482 5.00 23.16 -23.31
C GLY A 482 4.71 23.66 -21.90
N LEU A 483 4.34 22.78 -20.96
CA LEU A 483 3.94 23.13 -19.59
C LEU A 483 5.05 22.95 -18.56
N THR A 484 6.08 22.17 -18.86
CA THR A 484 7.21 21.89 -17.96
C THR A 484 7.90 23.17 -17.50
N THR A 485 8.24 24.07 -18.43
CA THR A 485 8.92 25.33 -18.10
C THR A 485 8.17 26.19 -17.09
N TYR A 486 6.84 26.22 -17.12
CA TYR A 486 6.04 26.99 -16.16
C TYR A 486 6.02 26.35 -14.79
N LEU A 487 5.98 25.00 -14.71
CA LEU A 487 6.10 24.27 -13.46
C LEU A 487 7.48 24.50 -12.82
N ASP A 488 8.56 24.42 -13.62
CA ASP A 488 9.94 24.64 -13.19
C ASP A 488 10.15 26.05 -12.64
N GLN A 489 9.60 27.07 -13.28
CA GLN A 489 9.67 28.47 -12.80
C GLN A 489 8.99 28.66 -11.44
N LEU A 490 7.99 27.84 -11.11
CA LEU A 490 7.38 27.81 -9.77
C LEU A 490 8.09 26.83 -8.81
N GLY A 491 9.22 26.24 -9.23
CA GLY A 491 10.04 25.32 -8.45
C GLY A 491 9.47 23.91 -8.34
N PHE A 492 8.48 23.55 -9.19
CA PHE A 492 8.01 22.18 -9.36
C PHE A 492 8.89 21.43 -10.35
N ASN A 493 10.22 21.49 -10.15
CA ASN A 493 11.18 20.75 -10.92
C ASN A 493 11.03 19.24 -10.66
N LEU A 494 11.37 18.44 -11.66
CA LEU A 494 11.45 16.99 -11.52
C LEU A 494 12.48 16.61 -10.45
N VAL A 495 12.10 15.80 -9.47
CA VAL A 495 12.97 15.34 -8.38
C VAL A 495 13.22 13.84 -8.37
N GLY A 496 12.41 13.06 -9.08
CA GLY A 496 12.49 11.60 -9.16
C GLY A 496 11.23 10.99 -9.74
N TYR A 497 11.28 9.69 -10.03
CA TYR A 497 10.13 8.88 -10.41
C TYR A 497 9.92 7.82 -9.34
N GLY A 498 8.74 7.80 -8.70
CA GLY A 498 8.44 6.84 -7.66
C GLY A 498 7.78 7.47 -6.44
N CYS A 499 7.60 6.68 -5.38
CA CYS A 499 6.91 7.09 -4.17
C CYS A 499 7.81 7.98 -3.31
N THR A 500 7.42 9.22 -3.10
CA THR A 500 8.22 10.23 -2.38
C THR A 500 7.50 10.73 -1.12
N THR A 501 6.85 11.86 -1.20
CA THR A 501 6.34 12.63 -0.05
C THR A 501 5.34 11.85 0.82
N CYS A 502 4.42 11.08 0.25
CA CYS A 502 3.39 10.39 1.03
C CYS A 502 3.89 9.17 1.82
N ILE A 503 5.14 8.74 1.65
CA ILE A 503 5.78 7.68 2.44
C ILE A 503 6.87 8.19 3.40
N GLY A 504 7.07 9.50 3.46
CA GLY A 504 8.10 10.10 4.29
C GLY A 504 9.43 10.37 3.59
N ASN A 505 9.50 10.17 2.28
CA ASN A 505 10.68 10.47 1.45
C ASN A 505 10.68 11.94 0.96
N SER A 506 10.07 12.85 1.73
CA SER A 506 10.06 14.29 1.42
C SER A 506 11.44 14.93 1.45
N GLY A 507 12.42 14.26 2.06
CA GLY A 507 13.72 14.83 2.33
C GLY A 507 13.70 15.97 3.37
N PRO A 508 14.84 16.55 3.72
CA PRO A 508 14.91 17.60 4.73
C PRO A 508 14.26 18.90 4.25
N LEU A 509 13.69 19.66 5.19
CA LEU A 509 13.39 21.07 4.98
C LEU A 509 14.69 21.89 5.11
N PRO A 510 14.76 23.12 4.54
CA PRO A 510 15.89 24.02 4.79
C PRO A 510 16.10 24.24 6.31
N ASP A 511 17.35 24.23 6.75
CA ASP A 511 17.71 24.28 8.18
C ASP A 511 17.08 25.45 8.91
N ALA A 512 17.11 26.65 8.32
CA ALA A 512 16.54 27.85 8.92
C ALA A 512 15.02 27.75 9.12
N ILE A 513 14.31 27.10 8.18
CA ILE A 513 12.87 26.83 8.29
C ILE A 513 12.62 25.78 9.37
N SER A 514 13.41 24.70 9.38
CA SER A 514 13.31 23.63 10.40
C SER A 514 13.51 24.18 11.82
N GLN A 515 14.51 25.06 11.99
CA GLN A 515 14.81 25.70 13.25
C GLN A 515 13.67 26.63 13.70
N ALA A 516 13.14 27.46 12.79
CA ALA A 516 12.03 28.36 13.10
C ALA A 516 10.77 27.60 13.52
N ILE A 517 10.47 26.47 12.88
CA ILE A 517 9.34 25.58 13.23
C ILE A 517 9.55 24.99 14.62
N THR A 518 10.73 24.46 14.89
CA THR A 518 11.04 23.73 16.13
C THR A 518 11.06 24.65 17.33
N ASP A 519 11.78 25.77 17.26
CA ASP A 519 11.96 26.71 18.37
C ASP A 519 10.66 27.41 18.79
N ASN A 520 9.71 27.53 17.86
CA ASN A 520 8.44 28.22 18.11
C ASN A 520 7.25 27.27 18.11
N ASP A 521 7.48 25.96 18.01
CA ASP A 521 6.44 24.94 17.95
C ASP A 521 5.30 25.29 16.97
N LEU A 522 5.69 25.73 15.76
CA LEU A 522 4.73 26.12 14.73
C LEU A 522 3.98 24.88 14.18
N ILE A 523 2.68 25.04 13.99
CA ILE A 523 1.89 24.08 13.21
C ILE A 523 1.93 24.56 11.76
N VAL A 524 2.76 23.91 10.96
CA VAL A 524 2.91 24.16 9.52
C VAL A 524 2.21 23.08 8.71
N SER A 525 1.96 23.41 7.43
CA SER A 525 1.18 22.56 6.53
C SER A 525 2.02 21.97 5.40
N SER A 526 1.60 20.79 4.93
CA SER A 526 1.92 20.26 3.61
C SER A 526 0.65 20.17 2.76
N VAL A 527 0.78 20.39 1.45
CA VAL A 527 -0.27 20.12 0.46
C VAL A 527 0.33 19.21 -0.60
N LEU A 528 -0.27 18.04 -0.78
CA LEU A 528 0.27 16.99 -1.66
C LEU A 528 -0.82 16.30 -2.47
N SER A 529 -0.51 15.91 -3.71
CA SER A 529 -1.41 15.16 -4.58
C SER A 529 -1.35 13.64 -4.34
N GLY A 530 -1.08 13.24 -3.10
CA GLY A 530 -0.97 11.85 -2.68
C GLY A 530 -2.28 11.24 -2.21
N ASN A 531 -2.17 10.10 -1.52
CA ASN A 531 -3.30 9.34 -0.95
C ASN A 531 -3.24 9.20 0.57
N ARG A 532 -2.13 9.55 1.22
CA ARG A 532 -1.95 9.45 2.67
C ARG A 532 -1.35 10.71 3.25
N ASN A 533 -1.93 11.16 4.35
CA ASN A 533 -1.56 12.40 5.04
C ASN A 533 -1.51 12.22 6.57
N PHE A 534 -1.22 11.01 7.05
CA PHE A 534 -1.09 10.75 8.49
C PHE A 534 0.01 11.61 9.11
N GLU A 535 -0.25 12.13 10.31
CA GLU A 535 0.73 12.94 11.07
C GLU A 535 2.03 12.15 11.29
N GLY A 536 3.17 12.82 11.12
CA GLY A 536 4.51 12.23 11.22
C GLY A 536 4.92 11.34 10.04
N ARG A 537 4.03 11.11 9.06
CA ARG A 537 4.34 10.31 7.87
C ARG A 537 4.94 11.12 6.73
N VAL A 538 4.37 12.29 6.42
CA VAL A 538 4.83 13.15 5.31
C VAL A 538 6.20 13.76 5.64
N HIS A 539 6.29 14.38 6.81
CA HIS A 539 7.52 14.93 7.34
C HIS A 539 7.41 15.10 8.87
N PRO A 540 8.45 14.81 9.66
CA PRO A 540 8.38 14.87 11.14
C PRO A 540 7.96 16.23 11.73
N LEU A 541 8.32 17.32 11.06
CA LEU A 541 8.03 18.68 11.52
C LEU A 541 6.68 19.22 11.03
N VAL A 542 5.97 18.51 10.14
CA VAL A 542 4.72 18.98 9.55
C VAL A 542 3.53 18.30 10.20
N LYS A 543 2.72 19.06 10.94
CA LYS A 543 1.60 18.53 11.73
C LYS A 543 0.25 18.57 10.98
N ALA A 544 0.09 19.43 9.98
CA ALA A 544 -1.12 19.57 9.18
C ALA A 544 -0.84 19.15 7.73
N ASN A 545 -1.44 18.03 7.30
CA ASN A 545 -1.16 17.46 6.00
C ASN A 545 -2.45 17.34 5.18
N TRP A 546 -2.44 17.87 3.95
CA TRP A 546 -3.62 18.00 3.11
C TRP A 546 -3.43 17.29 1.78
N LEU A 547 -4.38 16.42 1.45
CA LEU A 547 -4.47 15.81 0.12
C LEU A 547 -5.28 16.71 -0.79
N ALA A 548 -4.75 17.00 -1.97
CA ALA A 548 -5.34 17.91 -2.94
C ALA A 548 -5.10 17.44 -4.38
N SER A 549 -5.86 17.98 -5.34
CA SER A 549 -5.54 17.80 -6.75
C SER A 549 -4.22 18.51 -7.12
N PRO A 550 -3.48 18.03 -8.13
CA PRO A 550 -2.26 18.68 -8.59
C PRO A 550 -2.41 20.17 -8.89
N PRO A 551 -3.47 20.67 -9.56
CA PRO A 551 -3.64 22.13 -9.75
C PRO A 551 -3.85 22.88 -8.42
N LEU A 552 -4.51 22.28 -7.42
CA LEU A 552 -4.64 22.89 -6.10
C LEU A 552 -3.30 22.90 -5.33
N VAL A 553 -2.45 21.88 -5.51
CA VAL A 553 -1.08 21.89 -4.95
C VAL A 553 -0.30 23.12 -5.45
N VAL A 554 -0.39 23.43 -6.74
CA VAL A 554 0.21 24.64 -7.32
C VAL A 554 -0.41 25.91 -6.70
N ALA A 555 -1.73 25.97 -6.60
CA ALA A 555 -2.43 27.12 -6.03
C ALA A 555 -2.03 27.38 -4.56
N PHE A 556 -1.93 26.34 -3.73
CA PHE A 556 -1.49 26.47 -2.34
C PHE A 556 0.00 26.83 -2.20
N ALA A 557 0.84 26.45 -3.16
CA ALA A 557 2.24 26.90 -3.22
C ALA A 557 2.35 28.40 -3.51
N LEU A 558 1.45 28.94 -4.33
CA LEU A 558 1.34 30.38 -4.60
C LEU A 558 0.84 31.14 -3.35
N ALA A 559 -0.24 30.67 -2.72
CA ALA A 559 -0.80 31.26 -1.52
C ALA A 559 0.15 31.17 -0.31
N GLY A 560 0.95 30.12 -0.22
CA GLY A 560 1.92 29.89 0.87
C GLY A 560 1.29 29.59 2.23
N THR A 561 -0.03 29.44 2.32
CA THR A 561 -0.76 29.17 3.57
C THR A 561 -2.02 28.36 3.32
N THR A 562 -2.40 27.56 4.32
CA THR A 562 -3.70 26.86 4.37
C THR A 562 -4.74 27.64 5.17
N ARG A 563 -4.36 28.76 5.79
CA ARG A 563 -5.29 29.69 6.42
C ARG A 563 -5.77 30.75 5.40
N ILE A 564 -6.46 30.28 4.39
CA ILE A 564 -7.00 31.08 3.29
C ILE A 564 -8.35 30.52 2.86
N ASN A 565 -9.26 31.40 2.48
CA ASN A 565 -10.46 31.02 1.76
C ASN A 565 -10.23 31.18 0.25
N MET A 566 -9.98 30.05 -0.45
CA MET A 566 -9.65 30.05 -1.88
C MET A 566 -10.74 30.60 -2.79
N ASP A 567 -12.00 30.64 -2.33
CA ASP A 567 -13.12 31.18 -3.10
C ASP A 567 -13.23 32.70 -3.01
N LYS A 568 -12.69 33.30 -1.94
CA LYS A 568 -12.93 34.71 -1.60
C LYS A 568 -11.67 35.56 -1.48
N GLU A 569 -10.54 34.95 -1.18
CA GLU A 569 -9.29 35.65 -0.94
C GLU A 569 -8.32 35.49 -2.12
N PRO A 570 -7.53 36.53 -2.46
CA PRO A 570 -6.56 36.44 -3.54
C PRO A 570 -5.39 35.52 -3.16
N LEU A 571 -4.88 34.78 -4.14
CA LEU A 571 -3.66 33.98 -4.03
C LEU A 571 -2.41 34.85 -3.96
N GLY A 572 -2.48 36.06 -4.50
CA GLY A 572 -1.42 37.03 -4.56
C GLY A 572 -1.85 38.24 -5.37
N TYR A 573 -0.88 39.08 -5.72
CA TYR A 573 -1.11 40.30 -6.46
C TYR A 573 -0.22 40.34 -7.70
N ASP A 574 -0.75 40.85 -8.80
CA ASP A 574 0.00 41.06 -10.04
C ASP A 574 1.02 42.19 -9.95
N GLU A 575 1.75 42.43 -11.04
CA GLU A 575 2.74 43.53 -11.12
C GLU A 575 2.12 44.93 -10.97
N GLN A 576 0.84 45.09 -11.20
CA GLN A 576 0.06 46.30 -11.02
C GLN A 576 -0.62 46.37 -9.64
N ASN A 577 -0.26 45.46 -8.74
CA ASN A 577 -0.83 45.32 -7.39
C ASN A 577 -2.36 45.03 -7.41
N GLN A 578 -2.86 44.37 -8.46
CA GLN A 578 -4.25 43.92 -8.50
C GLN A 578 -4.34 42.52 -7.92
N PRO A 579 -5.41 42.19 -7.16
CA PRO A 579 -5.56 40.89 -6.56
C PRO A 579 -5.85 39.82 -7.65
N VAL A 580 -5.17 38.69 -7.55
CA VAL A 580 -5.37 37.51 -8.43
C VAL A 580 -5.97 36.37 -7.63
N TYR A 581 -7.15 35.93 -8.05
CA TYR A 581 -7.92 34.88 -7.40
C TYR A 581 -7.73 33.52 -8.09
N LEU A 582 -8.06 32.44 -7.41
CA LEU A 582 -8.00 31.09 -7.98
C LEU A 582 -8.77 31.00 -9.32
N LYS A 583 -9.96 31.55 -9.40
CA LYS A 583 -10.80 31.55 -10.62
C LYS A 583 -10.13 32.24 -11.82
N ASP A 584 -9.19 33.16 -11.59
CA ASP A 584 -8.52 33.91 -12.67
C ASP A 584 -7.42 33.09 -13.34
N ILE A 585 -6.95 32.03 -12.68
CA ILE A 585 -5.89 31.14 -13.17
C ILE A 585 -6.36 29.69 -13.37
N TRP A 586 -7.61 29.34 -13.00
CA TRP A 586 -8.14 28.00 -13.19
C TRP A 586 -8.41 27.74 -14.68
N PRO A 587 -7.92 26.62 -15.26
CA PRO A 587 -8.15 26.31 -16.66
C PRO A 587 -9.59 25.83 -16.90
N SER A 588 -10.13 26.13 -18.06
CA SER A 588 -11.39 25.52 -18.55
C SER A 588 -11.19 24.07 -18.97
N SER A 589 -12.26 23.31 -18.97
CA SER A 589 -12.22 21.91 -19.47
C SER A 589 -11.75 21.84 -20.93
N ALA A 590 -12.05 22.84 -21.75
CA ALA A 590 -11.60 22.92 -23.14
C ALA A 590 -10.08 23.04 -23.25
N GLU A 591 -9.45 23.90 -22.43
CA GLU A 591 -7.98 24.07 -22.39
C GLU A 591 -7.29 22.78 -21.92
N VAL A 592 -7.86 22.10 -20.92
CA VAL A 592 -7.33 20.82 -20.43
C VAL A 592 -7.43 19.74 -21.51
N ASN A 593 -8.59 19.61 -22.17
CA ASN A 593 -8.81 18.63 -23.23
C ASN A 593 -7.90 18.87 -24.44
N GLU A 594 -7.64 20.12 -24.80
CA GLU A 594 -6.68 20.45 -25.86
C GLU A 594 -5.27 19.96 -25.50
N ALA A 595 -4.83 20.22 -24.25
CA ALA A 595 -3.53 19.78 -23.80
C ALA A 595 -3.42 18.24 -23.79
N VAL A 596 -4.44 17.55 -23.27
CA VAL A 596 -4.51 16.08 -23.20
C VAL A 596 -4.55 15.46 -24.59
N SER A 597 -5.16 16.09 -25.59
CA SER A 597 -5.22 15.58 -26.96
C SER A 597 -3.86 15.39 -27.64
N ARG A 598 -2.80 15.97 -27.07
CA ARG A 598 -1.42 15.83 -27.54
C ARG A 598 -0.74 14.52 -27.09
N ILE A 599 -1.38 13.75 -26.23
CA ILE A 599 -0.87 12.46 -25.74
C ILE A 599 -1.17 11.40 -26.78
N ASP A 600 -0.17 10.62 -27.15
CA ASP A 600 -0.32 9.51 -28.10
C ASP A 600 0.36 8.21 -27.61
N GLY A 601 -0.02 7.10 -28.24
CA GLY A 601 0.48 5.78 -27.89
C GLY A 601 1.97 5.58 -28.17
N GLN A 602 2.59 6.42 -28.99
CA GLN A 602 4.04 6.32 -29.25
C GLN A 602 4.86 6.71 -28.03
N MET A 603 4.39 7.65 -27.19
CA MET A 603 5.04 8.02 -25.96
C MET A 603 5.18 6.80 -25.03
N PHE A 604 4.09 6.06 -24.83
CA PHE A 604 4.07 4.85 -24.01
C PHE A 604 4.98 3.75 -24.58
N ARG A 605 4.85 3.44 -25.87
CA ARG A 605 5.70 2.43 -26.54
C ARG A 605 7.18 2.76 -26.41
N THR A 606 7.56 4.02 -26.58
CA THR A 606 8.97 4.44 -26.48
C THR A 606 9.50 4.28 -25.05
N ARG A 607 8.70 4.69 -24.04
CA ARG A 607 9.15 4.67 -22.64
C ARG A 607 9.17 3.28 -22.01
N TYR A 608 8.33 2.37 -22.50
CA TYR A 608 8.25 1.01 -21.99
C TYR A 608 8.98 -0.04 -22.84
N ALA A 609 9.60 0.35 -23.97
CA ALA A 609 10.33 -0.57 -24.85
C ALA A 609 11.42 -1.39 -24.11
N ASP A 610 12.13 -0.73 -23.20
CA ASP A 610 13.26 -1.30 -22.45
C ASP A 610 13.04 -1.22 -20.92
N VAL A 611 11.81 -1.40 -20.47
CA VAL A 611 11.41 -1.19 -19.05
C VAL A 611 12.23 -2.02 -18.05
N PHE A 612 12.76 -3.17 -18.45
CA PHE A 612 13.55 -4.07 -17.59
C PHE A 612 15.07 -3.89 -17.74
N SER A 613 15.54 -3.11 -18.71
CA SER A 613 16.96 -2.94 -19.00
C SER A 613 17.64 -1.96 -18.04
N GLY A 614 16.92 -0.93 -17.63
CA GLY A 614 17.42 0.14 -16.77
C GLY A 614 18.43 1.08 -17.46
N ASP A 615 18.87 2.07 -16.70
CA ASP A 615 19.87 3.03 -17.14
C ASP A 615 21.31 2.47 -17.01
N GLN A 616 22.29 3.30 -17.34
CA GLN A 616 23.69 2.92 -17.27
C GLN A 616 24.16 2.63 -15.84
N HIS A 617 23.60 3.31 -14.82
CA HIS A 617 23.92 3.04 -13.42
C HIS A 617 23.51 1.63 -13.03
N TRP A 618 22.26 1.26 -13.33
CA TRP A 618 21.74 -0.09 -13.08
C TRP A 618 22.53 -1.18 -13.82
N GLN A 619 22.81 -0.95 -15.11
CA GLN A 619 23.54 -1.91 -15.94
C GLN A 619 24.98 -2.14 -15.49
N SER A 620 25.63 -1.16 -14.88
CA SER A 620 27.01 -1.23 -14.39
C SER A 620 27.17 -2.00 -13.07
N ILE A 621 26.09 -2.32 -12.36
CA ILE A 621 26.15 -3.07 -11.10
C ILE A 621 26.66 -4.48 -11.40
N ALA A 622 27.83 -4.84 -10.83
CA ALA A 622 28.40 -6.18 -10.94
C ALA A 622 27.69 -7.15 -10.01
N VAL A 623 27.38 -8.34 -10.52
CA VAL A 623 26.77 -9.42 -9.72
C VAL A 623 27.52 -10.72 -9.93
N THR A 624 27.62 -11.52 -8.87
CA THR A 624 28.20 -12.86 -8.92
C THR A 624 27.09 -13.87 -9.22
N ALA A 625 27.19 -14.60 -10.32
CA ALA A 625 26.23 -15.64 -10.67
C ALA A 625 26.28 -16.81 -9.67
N GLY A 626 25.12 -17.42 -9.39
CA GLY A 626 25.01 -18.61 -8.55
C GLY A 626 23.56 -18.87 -8.15
N ASP A 627 23.24 -20.13 -7.81
CA ASP A 627 21.91 -20.57 -7.37
C ASP A 627 21.61 -20.14 -5.94
N THR A 628 22.63 -19.94 -5.12
CA THR A 628 22.57 -19.39 -3.76
C THR A 628 23.30 -18.06 -3.69
N TYR A 629 22.84 -17.18 -2.82
CA TYR A 629 23.45 -15.86 -2.61
C TYR A 629 24.65 -15.96 -1.68
N LYS A 630 25.71 -15.24 -2.01
CA LYS A 630 26.88 -15.14 -1.14
C LYS A 630 26.66 -14.02 -0.11
N TRP A 631 26.12 -14.37 1.05
CA TRP A 631 25.85 -13.41 2.13
C TRP A 631 27.12 -12.71 2.59
N ASN A 632 27.00 -11.41 2.82
CA ASN A 632 28.04 -10.60 3.43
C ASN A 632 27.62 -10.23 4.86
N ASN A 633 28.23 -10.85 5.85
CA ASN A 633 27.89 -10.62 7.27
C ASN A 633 28.14 -9.16 7.74
N ASN A 634 28.90 -8.38 6.97
CA ASN A 634 29.13 -6.96 7.25
C ASN A 634 28.14 -6.05 6.50
N SER A 635 27.24 -6.61 5.67
CA SER A 635 26.23 -5.82 5.01
C SER A 635 25.30 -5.17 6.02
N SER A 636 25.06 -3.89 5.85
CA SER A 636 24.12 -3.15 6.68
C SER A 636 22.70 -3.13 6.10
N TYR A 637 22.51 -3.67 4.87
CA TYR A 637 21.24 -3.68 4.13
C TYR A 637 20.63 -5.06 3.94
N VAL A 638 21.46 -6.12 3.79
CA VAL A 638 20.99 -7.48 3.44
C VAL A 638 21.68 -8.50 4.35
N GLN A 639 20.90 -9.20 5.15
CA GLN A 639 21.37 -10.23 6.10
C GLN A 639 20.54 -11.50 5.96
N ASN A 640 21.19 -12.66 6.14
CA ASN A 640 20.49 -13.95 6.17
C ASN A 640 19.58 -14.04 7.41
N PRO A 641 18.25 -14.12 7.27
CA PRO A 641 17.34 -14.15 8.41
C PRO A 641 17.31 -15.53 9.08
N PRO A 642 17.06 -15.62 10.39
CA PRO A 642 17.14 -16.88 11.14
C PRO A 642 15.90 -17.79 11.00
N PHE A 643 14.91 -17.41 10.16
CA PHE A 643 13.60 -18.08 10.13
C PHE A 643 13.64 -19.57 9.78
N PHE A 644 14.61 -20.02 8.96
CA PHE A 644 14.65 -21.36 8.40
C PHE A 644 15.80 -22.22 8.94
N GLU A 645 16.41 -21.86 10.05
CA GLU A 645 17.53 -22.62 10.63
C GLU A 645 17.13 -24.03 11.06
N ASP A 646 15.94 -24.16 11.66
CA ASP A 646 15.41 -25.41 12.20
C ASP A 646 14.49 -26.19 11.24
N ILE A 647 14.48 -25.86 9.95
CA ILE A 647 13.52 -26.43 9.00
C ILE A 647 13.64 -27.96 8.87
N GLY A 648 14.81 -28.53 9.10
CA GLY A 648 15.05 -29.97 9.12
C GLY A 648 14.42 -30.71 10.31
N GLN A 649 13.95 -29.98 11.32
CA GLN A 649 13.27 -30.55 12.50
C GLN A 649 11.75 -30.61 12.24
N PRO A 650 11.05 -31.67 12.71
CA PRO A 650 9.58 -31.65 12.67
C PRO A 650 9.03 -30.44 13.45
N PRO A 651 7.94 -29.82 13.00
CA PRO A 651 7.36 -28.69 13.72
C PRO A 651 6.87 -29.16 15.11
N ALA A 652 7.18 -28.36 16.13
CA ALA A 652 6.66 -28.66 17.48
C ALA A 652 5.13 -28.49 17.49
N PRO A 653 4.37 -29.40 18.11
CA PRO A 653 2.93 -29.23 18.22
C PRO A 653 2.57 -27.96 18.99
N PRO A 654 1.46 -27.30 18.63
CA PRO A 654 0.95 -26.17 19.41
C PRO A 654 0.75 -26.56 20.88
N LYS A 655 1.17 -25.67 21.77
CA LYS A 655 1.03 -25.86 23.23
C LYS A 655 0.70 -24.52 23.90
N ASP A 656 0.10 -24.63 25.07
CA ASP A 656 -0.25 -23.47 25.88
C ASP A 656 0.95 -22.56 26.12
N VAL A 657 0.69 -21.26 26.19
CA VAL A 657 1.70 -20.25 26.53
C VAL A 657 1.62 -20.04 28.04
N GLU A 658 2.73 -20.29 28.73
CA GLU A 658 2.77 -20.28 30.19
C GLU A 658 3.50 -19.05 30.72
N ASN A 659 2.90 -18.35 31.68
CA ASN A 659 3.54 -17.25 32.45
C ASN A 659 4.16 -16.15 31.58
N ALA A 660 3.55 -15.82 30.45
CA ALA A 660 4.02 -14.76 29.56
C ALA A 660 3.97 -13.39 30.24
N ARG A 661 4.95 -12.54 29.97
CA ARG A 661 4.95 -11.14 30.39
C ARG A 661 4.38 -10.24 29.30
N ILE A 662 3.74 -9.17 29.69
CA ILE A 662 3.25 -8.13 28.78
C ILE A 662 4.46 -7.26 28.41
N LEU A 663 4.89 -7.36 27.14
CA LEU A 663 5.99 -6.54 26.60
C LEU A 663 5.58 -5.09 26.43
N ALA A 664 4.34 -4.87 26.01
CA ALA A 664 3.76 -3.54 25.81
C ALA A 664 2.24 -3.57 25.92
N LEU A 665 1.68 -2.50 26.43
CA LEU A 665 0.25 -2.26 26.58
C LEU A 665 -0.12 -1.00 25.76
N PHE A 666 -0.80 -1.19 24.63
CA PHE A 666 -1.08 -0.13 23.68
C PHE A 666 -2.57 0.26 23.64
N GLY A 667 -2.82 1.50 23.22
CA GLY A 667 -4.15 2.01 22.95
C GLY A 667 -4.75 1.58 21.62
N ASP A 668 -5.74 2.33 21.15
CA ASP A 668 -6.44 2.12 19.89
C ASP A 668 -5.61 2.61 18.68
N SER A 669 -5.92 2.09 17.50
CA SER A 669 -5.38 2.55 16.21
C SER A 669 -3.86 2.51 16.11
N ILE A 670 -3.24 1.49 16.68
CA ILE A 670 -1.81 1.22 16.51
C ILE A 670 -1.57 0.80 15.06
N THR A 671 -0.89 1.66 14.31
CA THR A 671 -0.64 1.44 12.89
C THR A 671 0.56 0.50 12.66
N THR A 672 0.65 -0.04 11.46
CA THR A 672 1.87 -0.77 11.04
C THR A 672 3.12 0.12 11.03
N ASP A 673 2.97 1.45 10.90
CA ASP A 673 4.05 2.43 11.08
C ASP A 673 4.51 2.54 12.54
N HIS A 674 3.60 2.38 13.49
CA HIS A 674 3.96 2.31 14.92
C HIS A 674 4.71 1.03 15.24
N ILE A 675 4.29 -0.10 14.68
CA ILE A 675 4.90 -1.41 14.95
C ILE A 675 6.24 -1.55 14.24
N SER A 676 6.30 -1.22 12.96
CA SER A 676 7.50 -1.31 12.12
C SER A 676 7.68 -0.02 11.32
N PRO A 677 8.42 0.96 11.83
CA PRO A 677 8.63 2.24 11.17
C PRO A 677 9.33 2.08 9.81
N ALA A 678 9.06 2.99 8.89
CA ALA A 678 9.73 3.08 7.59
C ALA A 678 10.67 4.29 7.50
N GLY A 679 10.49 5.28 8.39
CA GLY A 679 11.20 6.54 8.36
C GLY A 679 12.62 6.48 8.92
N ASN A 680 13.14 7.63 9.30
CA ASN A 680 14.51 7.82 9.76
C ASN A 680 14.86 7.01 11.02
N ILE A 681 16.10 6.56 11.09
CA ILE A 681 16.69 5.83 12.23
C ILE A 681 17.40 6.83 13.14
N LYS A 682 17.00 6.91 14.41
CA LYS A 682 17.68 7.77 15.39
C LYS A 682 19.04 7.15 15.79
N ALA A 683 20.09 7.97 15.87
CA ALA A 683 21.44 7.50 16.24
C ALA A 683 21.49 6.84 17.61
N SER A 684 20.67 7.29 18.57
CA SER A 684 20.60 6.74 19.92
C SER A 684 19.65 5.54 20.08
N SER A 685 18.94 5.15 19.02
CA SER A 685 18.05 3.98 19.04
C SER A 685 18.85 2.67 18.99
N PRO A 686 18.28 1.53 19.42
CA PRO A 686 18.95 0.23 19.28
C PRO A 686 19.42 -0.06 17.85
N ALA A 687 18.63 0.30 16.83
CA ALA A 687 19.01 0.15 15.43
C ALA A 687 20.14 1.10 15.02
N GLY A 688 20.12 2.35 15.50
CA GLY A 688 21.18 3.33 15.23
C GLY A 688 22.51 2.91 15.86
N LEU A 689 22.48 2.41 17.10
CA LEU A 689 23.67 1.89 17.77
C LEU A 689 24.25 0.66 17.04
N TYR A 690 23.39 -0.24 16.57
CA TYR A 690 23.80 -1.38 15.75
C TYR A 690 24.49 -0.95 14.44
N LEU A 691 23.92 0.01 13.73
CA LEU A 691 24.52 0.54 12.49
C LEU A 691 25.88 1.21 12.75
N GLN A 692 26.02 1.96 13.86
CA GLN A 692 27.30 2.55 14.27
C GLN A 692 28.34 1.49 14.60
N GLN A 693 27.94 0.37 15.20
CA GLN A 693 28.84 -0.78 15.42
C GLN A 693 29.35 -1.40 14.12
N LEU A 694 28.56 -1.33 13.05
CA LEU A 694 28.99 -1.72 11.70
C LEU A 694 29.80 -0.64 10.97
N GLY A 695 30.06 0.50 11.62
CA GLY A 695 30.82 1.62 11.05
C GLY A 695 30.00 2.57 10.18
N VAL A 696 28.67 2.42 10.11
CA VAL A 696 27.78 3.33 9.35
C VAL A 696 27.63 4.63 10.13
N GLN A 697 27.88 5.77 9.46
CA GLN A 697 27.71 7.09 10.07
C GLN A 697 26.24 7.48 10.15
N PRO A 698 25.82 8.33 11.11
CA PRO A 698 24.41 8.74 11.25
C PRO A 698 23.78 9.38 10.00
N GLU A 699 24.56 10.12 9.22
CA GLU A 699 24.13 10.71 7.94
C GLU A 699 23.86 9.65 6.86
N ASP A 700 24.44 8.45 6.97
CA ASP A 700 24.31 7.33 6.04
C ASP A 700 23.32 6.27 6.50
N PHE A 701 22.60 6.50 7.59
CA PHE A 701 21.64 5.51 8.11
C PHE A 701 20.53 5.21 7.12
N ASN A 702 20.21 6.16 6.25
CA ASN A 702 19.04 6.06 5.38
C ASN A 702 17.76 5.88 6.23
N SER A 703 16.89 4.94 5.88
CA SER A 703 15.63 4.72 6.58
C SER A 703 15.44 3.26 6.97
N TYR A 704 14.53 2.98 7.92
CA TYR A 704 14.10 1.61 8.19
C TYR A 704 13.54 0.93 6.94
N GLY A 705 12.80 1.67 6.09
CA GLY A 705 12.25 1.16 4.85
C GLY A 705 13.32 0.59 3.91
N SER A 706 14.42 1.29 3.73
CA SER A 706 15.53 0.85 2.89
C SER A 706 16.32 -0.33 3.46
N ARG A 707 16.23 -0.60 4.76
CA ARG A 707 16.98 -1.65 5.46
C ARG A 707 16.16 -2.89 5.80
N ARG A 708 14.98 -3.05 5.21
CA ARG A 708 14.10 -4.21 5.44
C ARG A 708 14.68 -5.56 5.05
N GLY A 709 15.76 -5.60 4.25
CA GLY A 709 16.54 -6.79 3.99
C GLY A 709 17.48 -7.22 5.12
N ASN A 710 17.59 -6.40 6.18
CA ASN A 710 18.43 -6.68 7.35
C ASN A 710 17.54 -6.88 8.60
N HIS A 711 17.35 -8.14 9.01
CA HIS A 711 16.51 -8.50 10.15
C HIS A 711 17.01 -7.90 11.46
N GLU A 712 18.32 -7.71 11.62
CA GLU A 712 18.93 -7.14 12.81
C GLU A 712 18.53 -5.66 13.01
N VAL A 713 18.48 -4.89 11.93
CA VAL A 713 17.97 -3.50 11.97
C VAL A 713 16.47 -3.51 12.27
N MET A 714 15.72 -4.38 11.58
CA MET A 714 14.26 -4.36 11.64
C MET A 714 13.72 -4.83 13.01
N MET A 715 14.30 -5.85 13.62
CA MET A 715 13.87 -6.28 14.95
C MET A 715 14.17 -5.21 16.03
N ARG A 716 15.26 -4.46 15.87
CA ARG A 716 15.61 -3.32 16.75
C ARG A 716 14.69 -2.12 16.50
N GLY A 717 14.12 -2.00 15.31
CA GLY A 717 13.13 -1.00 14.94
C GLY A 717 11.70 -1.35 15.32
N THR A 718 11.43 -2.61 15.70
CA THR A 718 10.08 -3.04 16.05
C THR A 718 9.61 -2.33 17.32
N PHE A 719 8.45 -1.63 17.22
CA PHE A 719 7.90 -0.74 18.23
C PHE A 719 8.77 0.49 18.57
N ALA A 720 9.75 0.84 17.74
CA ALA A 720 10.65 2.00 17.98
C ALA A 720 10.12 3.32 17.40
N ASN A 721 8.87 3.37 16.95
CA ASN A 721 8.26 4.60 16.43
C ASN A 721 8.23 5.68 17.52
N ILE A 722 8.58 6.92 17.15
CA ILE A 722 8.66 8.05 18.07
C ILE A 722 7.32 8.53 18.65
N ARG A 723 6.21 8.12 18.03
CA ARG A 723 4.83 8.48 18.40
C ARG A 723 4.06 7.36 19.08
N ILE A 724 4.65 6.16 19.17
CA ILE A 724 3.98 5.06 19.86
C ILE A 724 3.88 5.37 21.35
N LYS A 725 2.75 5.03 21.96
CA LYS A 725 2.49 5.25 23.39
C LYS A 725 2.24 3.92 24.09
N ASN A 726 3.10 3.60 25.05
CA ASN A 726 2.92 2.43 25.90
C ASN A 726 2.24 2.87 27.21
N GLU A 727 1.03 2.37 27.45
CA GLU A 727 0.24 2.72 28.64
C GLU A 727 0.93 2.31 29.94
N MET A 728 1.87 1.33 29.91
CA MET A 728 2.72 0.96 31.06
C MET A 728 3.59 2.13 31.55
N LEU A 729 3.83 3.14 30.71
CA LEU A 729 4.62 4.34 31.02
C LEU A 729 3.76 5.61 31.13
N GLY A 730 2.45 5.47 31.42
CA GLY A 730 1.55 6.61 31.55
C GLY A 730 1.33 7.38 30.26
N GLY A 731 1.55 6.77 29.08
CA GLY A 731 1.34 7.39 27.77
C GLY A 731 2.54 8.19 27.26
N GLU A 732 3.72 8.00 27.79
CA GLU A 732 4.98 8.54 27.25
C GLU A 732 5.15 8.09 25.79
N GLU A 733 5.56 9.02 24.92
CA GLU A 733 5.84 8.73 23.51
C GLU A 733 7.23 8.10 23.31
N GLY A 734 7.29 7.10 22.43
CA GLY A 734 8.52 6.41 22.04
C GLY A 734 8.52 4.91 22.37
N GLY A 735 9.47 4.20 21.80
CA GLY A 735 9.59 2.74 21.88
C GLY A 735 10.17 2.22 23.19
N TYR A 736 9.57 2.57 24.32
CA TYR A 736 10.03 2.18 25.66
C TYR A 736 9.00 1.32 26.38
N THR A 737 9.48 0.55 27.38
CA THR A 737 8.64 -0.28 28.24
C THR A 737 9.26 -0.43 29.62
N LEU A 738 8.55 -1.13 30.52
CA LEU A 738 9.06 -1.55 31.83
C LEU A 738 9.34 -3.05 31.80
N HIS A 739 10.57 -3.44 32.14
CA HIS A 739 10.90 -4.85 32.35
C HIS A 739 10.36 -5.31 33.69
N GLN A 740 9.60 -6.40 33.72
CA GLN A 740 9.00 -6.95 34.94
C GLN A 740 9.70 -8.27 35.37
N PRO A 741 9.98 -8.47 36.67
CA PRO A 741 9.52 -7.67 37.81
C PRO A 741 10.47 -6.53 38.24
N SER A 742 11.57 -6.25 37.49
CA SER A 742 12.55 -5.26 37.93
C SER A 742 12.02 -3.82 37.98
N GLY A 743 10.97 -3.52 37.19
CA GLY A 743 10.44 -2.16 37.04
C GLY A 743 11.38 -1.21 36.24
N GLU A 744 12.46 -1.71 35.65
CA GLU A 744 13.44 -0.92 34.91
C GLU A 744 12.87 -0.46 33.58
N ARG A 745 12.96 0.85 33.29
CA ARG A 745 12.59 1.44 32.01
C ARG A 745 13.71 1.23 30.99
N MET A 746 13.38 0.66 29.85
CA MET A 746 14.33 0.43 28.75
C MET A 746 13.62 0.45 27.40
N SER A 747 14.38 0.34 26.31
CA SER A 747 13.77 0.17 24.99
C SER A 747 12.98 -1.15 24.92
N ILE A 748 11.94 -1.20 24.10
CA ILE A 748 11.15 -2.44 23.91
C ILE A 748 12.05 -3.56 23.40
N TYR A 749 13.03 -3.25 22.51
CA TYR A 749 14.01 -4.21 22.02
C TYR A 749 14.87 -4.79 23.15
N ASP A 750 15.47 -3.94 24.00
CA ASP A 750 16.34 -4.40 25.08
C ASP A 750 15.57 -5.23 26.11
N ALA A 751 14.33 -4.83 26.43
CA ALA A 751 13.45 -5.61 27.30
C ALA A 751 13.13 -6.99 26.70
N ALA A 752 12.81 -7.05 25.41
CA ALA A 752 12.52 -8.30 24.72
C ALA A 752 13.74 -9.24 24.72
N MET A 753 14.93 -8.72 24.45
CA MET A 753 16.18 -9.51 24.49
C MET A 753 16.47 -10.03 25.91
N ARG A 754 16.20 -9.23 26.91
CA ARG A 754 16.37 -9.64 28.31
C ARG A 754 15.39 -10.77 28.68
N TYR A 755 14.11 -10.63 28.34
CA TYR A 755 13.11 -11.68 28.56
C TYR A 755 13.45 -12.98 27.80
N GLN A 756 13.96 -12.87 26.58
CA GLN A 756 14.42 -14.06 25.83
C GLN A 756 15.59 -14.77 26.55
N ALA A 757 16.56 -14.02 27.06
CA ALA A 757 17.66 -14.57 27.84
C ALA A 757 17.17 -15.22 29.15
N GLU A 758 16.09 -14.72 29.73
CA GLU A 758 15.43 -15.28 30.95
C GLU A 758 14.48 -16.45 30.58
N GLY A 759 14.27 -16.78 29.31
CA GLY A 759 13.36 -17.83 28.84
C GLY A 759 11.87 -17.52 29.07
N VAL A 760 11.51 -16.23 29.14
CA VAL A 760 10.15 -15.76 29.44
C VAL A 760 9.42 -15.45 28.12
N PRO A 761 8.27 -16.11 27.84
CA PRO A 761 7.46 -15.77 26.65
C PRO A 761 6.79 -14.40 26.82
N LEU A 762 6.48 -13.75 25.67
CA LEU A 762 5.97 -12.40 25.65
C LEU A 762 4.60 -12.32 24.98
N VAL A 763 3.80 -11.34 25.42
CA VAL A 763 2.51 -10.97 24.87
C VAL A 763 2.45 -9.46 24.68
N VAL A 764 1.82 -8.99 23.61
CA VAL A 764 1.45 -7.58 23.41
C VAL A 764 -0.05 -7.46 23.61
N VAL A 765 -0.50 -6.43 24.33
CA VAL A 765 -1.92 -6.13 24.50
C VAL A 765 -2.23 -4.78 23.88
N ALA A 766 -3.35 -4.68 23.14
CA ALA A 766 -3.72 -3.46 22.41
C ALA A 766 -5.23 -3.22 22.38
N GLY A 767 -5.62 -2.04 21.90
CA GLY A 767 -7.00 -1.64 21.73
C GLY A 767 -7.55 -2.02 20.35
N LYS A 768 -8.40 -1.13 19.80
CA LYS A 768 -9.09 -1.32 18.52
C LYS A 768 -8.18 -1.06 17.33
N GLU A 769 -8.50 -1.70 16.19
CA GLU A 769 -7.85 -1.47 14.88
C GLU A 769 -6.32 -1.69 14.92
N TYR A 770 -5.86 -2.72 15.62
CA TYR A 770 -4.43 -3.03 15.70
C TYR A 770 -3.87 -3.45 14.34
N GLY A 771 -2.80 -2.77 13.91
CA GLY A 771 -2.12 -3.04 12.64
C GLY A 771 -2.72 -2.33 11.42
N THR A 772 -3.53 -1.27 11.63
CA THR A 772 -4.05 -0.44 10.53
C THR A 772 -2.93 0.27 9.77
N GLY A 773 -3.14 0.60 8.50
CA GLY A 773 -2.18 1.34 7.65
C GLY A 773 -1.61 0.52 6.51
N SER A 774 -0.34 0.75 6.17
CA SER A 774 0.33 0.06 5.07
C SER A 774 0.54 -1.43 5.36
N SER A 775 0.47 -2.26 4.32
CA SER A 775 0.89 -3.66 4.44
C SER A 775 2.39 -3.74 4.77
N ARG A 776 2.73 -4.37 5.90
CA ARG A 776 4.12 -4.57 6.35
C ARG A 776 4.28 -5.91 7.03
N ASP A 777 4.98 -6.80 6.36
CA ASP A 777 5.38 -8.10 6.91
C ASP A 777 6.27 -7.97 8.15
N TRP A 778 7.18 -6.98 8.17
CA TRP A 778 8.05 -6.70 9.31
C TRP A 778 7.32 -6.33 10.59
N ALA A 779 6.06 -5.86 10.51
CA ALA A 779 5.24 -5.69 11.70
C ALA A 779 4.93 -7.04 12.38
N ALA A 780 4.89 -8.13 11.65
CA ALA A 780 4.74 -9.49 12.18
C ALA A 780 6.09 -10.20 12.38
N LYS A 781 7.00 -10.10 11.39
CA LYS A 781 8.36 -10.69 11.47
C LYS A 781 9.13 -10.16 12.69
N GLY A 782 9.15 -8.84 12.89
CA GLY A 782 9.80 -8.21 14.04
C GLY A 782 9.14 -8.58 15.36
N THR A 783 7.82 -8.62 15.42
CA THR A 783 7.07 -9.09 16.61
C THR A 783 7.44 -10.53 16.97
N ASN A 784 7.56 -11.43 15.99
CA ASN A 784 8.01 -12.80 16.20
C ASN A 784 9.45 -12.85 16.72
N LEU A 785 10.38 -12.11 16.10
CA LEU A 785 11.81 -12.08 16.49
C LEU A 785 12.04 -11.52 17.89
N LEU A 786 11.17 -10.63 18.37
CA LEU A 786 11.18 -10.16 19.76
C LEU A 786 10.67 -11.22 20.76
N GLY A 787 10.26 -12.40 20.32
CA GLY A 787 9.78 -13.49 21.18
C GLY A 787 8.31 -13.38 21.60
N VAL A 788 7.52 -12.51 20.96
CA VAL A 788 6.09 -12.36 21.21
C VAL A 788 5.35 -13.58 20.67
N LYS A 789 4.58 -14.26 21.53
CA LYS A 789 3.80 -15.45 21.18
C LYS A 789 2.37 -15.12 20.78
N ALA A 790 1.82 -14.05 21.31
CA ALA A 790 0.47 -13.63 21.03
C ALA A 790 0.32 -12.11 21.12
N VAL A 791 -0.59 -11.58 20.30
CA VAL A 791 -1.12 -10.23 20.43
C VAL A 791 -2.59 -10.35 20.83
N ILE A 792 -3.01 -9.69 21.91
CA ILE A 792 -4.39 -9.65 22.38
C ILE A 792 -4.92 -8.24 22.12
N ALA A 793 -5.92 -8.09 21.27
CA ALA A 793 -6.46 -6.78 20.88
C ALA A 793 -7.99 -6.77 20.84
N GLU A 794 -8.60 -5.59 20.90
CA GLU A 794 -10.06 -5.43 20.75
C GLU A 794 -10.51 -5.71 19.31
N SER A 795 -9.69 -5.33 18.32
CA SER A 795 -9.87 -5.70 16.91
C SER A 795 -8.56 -5.58 16.15
N PHE A 796 -8.48 -6.29 15.02
CA PHE A 796 -7.32 -6.32 14.14
C PHE A 796 -7.66 -5.79 12.75
N GLU A 797 -6.69 -5.15 12.11
CA GLU A 797 -6.72 -4.93 10.69
C GLU A 797 -6.43 -6.27 9.94
N ARG A 798 -7.14 -6.49 8.83
CA ARG A 798 -7.14 -7.78 8.11
C ARG A 798 -5.75 -8.28 7.74
N ILE A 799 -4.97 -7.45 7.06
CA ILE A 799 -3.65 -7.85 6.53
C ILE A 799 -2.69 -8.16 7.67
N HIS A 800 -2.67 -7.32 8.70
CA HIS A 800 -1.76 -7.51 9.84
C HIS A 800 -2.12 -8.76 10.67
N ARG A 801 -3.41 -9.04 10.87
CA ARG A 801 -3.88 -10.28 11.47
C ARG A 801 -3.35 -11.51 10.72
N SER A 802 -3.50 -11.51 9.38
CA SER A 802 -3.02 -12.59 8.53
C SER A 802 -1.50 -12.76 8.61
N ASN A 803 -0.75 -11.65 8.60
CA ASN A 803 0.70 -11.67 8.75
C ASN A 803 1.16 -12.23 10.10
N LEU A 804 0.47 -11.89 11.20
CA LEU A 804 0.79 -12.45 12.52
C LEU A 804 0.66 -13.98 12.50
N ILE A 805 -0.48 -14.51 12.02
CA ILE A 805 -0.69 -15.95 11.91
C ILE A 805 0.33 -16.59 10.94
N GLY A 806 0.62 -15.92 9.82
CA GLY A 806 1.62 -16.33 8.84
C GLY A 806 3.04 -16.44 9.42
N MET A 807 3.33 -15.72 10.49
CA MET A 807 4.60 -15.81 11.24
C MET A 807 4.51 -16.67 12.51
N GLY A 808 3.40 -17.39 12.73
CA GLY A 808 3.23 -18.22 13.93
C GLY A 808 2.94 -17.43 15.20
N VAL A 809 2.57 -16.16 15.11
CA VAL A 809 2.15 -15.33 16.25
C VAL A 809 0.63 -15.36 16.35
N LEU A 810 0.08 -15.70 17.51
CA LEU A 810 -1.36 -15.75 17.74
C LEU A 810 -1.97 -14.35 17.72
N ALA A 811 -3.01 -14.16 16.93
CA ALA A 811 -3.89 -13.00 17.01
C ALA A 811 -5.11 -13.38 17.84
N LEU A 812 -5.30 -12.78 19.01
CA LEU A 812 -6.35 -13.07 19.96
C LEU A 812 -7.22 -11.82 20.17
N GLN A 813 -8.53 -11.98 20.05
CA GLN A 813 -9.45 -10.86 20.16
C GLN A 813 -10.28 -10.97 21.45
N PHE A 814 -10.39 -9.86 22.18
CA PHE A 814 -11.28 -9.79 23.33
C PHE A 814 -12.72 -10.11 22.93
N VAL A 815 -13.48 -10.74 23.83
CA VAL A 815 -14.88 -11.17 23.63
C VAL A 815 -15.84 -10.28 24.40
N GLY A 816 -16.94 -9.90 23.78
CA GLY A 816 -17.95 -9.02 24.39
C GLY A 816 -17.41 -7.62 24.62
N ASP A 817 -17.74 -7.03 25.76
CA ASP A 817 -17.31 -5.68 26.17
C ASP A 817 -15.98 -5.69 26.96
N GLN A 818 -15.29 -6.84 26.99
CA GLN A 818 -14.01 -6.95 27.67
C GLN A 818 -12.89 -6.29 26.84
N ASN A 819 -12.04 -5.57 27.54
CA ASN A 819 -10.83 -4.95 26.99
C ASN A 819 -9.79 -4.76 28.10
N ARG A 820 -8.62 -4.24 27.72
CA ARG A 820 -7.51 -4.02 28.65
C ARG A 820 -7.88 -3.15 29.86
N GLN A 821 -8.77 -2.18 29.66
CA GLN A 821 -9.20 -1.24 30.72
C GLN A 821 -10.24 -1.90 31.65
N SER A 822 -11.26 -2.56 31.09
CA SER A 822 -12.28 -3.25 31.89
C SER A 822 -11.71 -4.40 32.72
N LEU A 823 -10.63 -5.04 32.22
CA LEU A 823 -9.87 -6.07 32.93
C LEU A 823 -8.78 -5.51 33.85
N GLY A 824 -8.59 -4.18 33.86
CA GLY A 824 -7.60 -3.53 34.72
C GLY A 824 -6.16 -4.02 34.47
N LEU A 825 -5.79 -4.29 33.23
CA LEU A 825 -4.43 -4.71 32.89
C LEU A 825 -3.49 -3.50 32.99
N THR A 826 -2.36 -3.70 33.66
CA THR A 826 -1.38 -2.65 33.94
C THR A 826 0.00 -2.93 33.33
N GLY A 827 0.21 -4.15 32.84
CA GLY A 827 1.51 -4.62 32.34
C GLY A 827 2.36 -5.38 33.36
N ASN A 828 1.89 -5.48 34.60
CA ASN A 828 2.61 -6.21 35.68
C ASN A 828 2.21 -7.68 35.80
N GLU A 829 1.14 -8.05 35.11
CA GLU A 829 0.52 -9.37 35.15
C GLU A 829 1.41 -10.43 34.46
N LYS A 830 1.22 -11.70 34.86
CA LYS A 830 1.59 -12.85 34.05
C LYS A 830 0.34 -13.41 33.39
N LEU A 831 0.44 -13.69 32.11
CA LEU A 831 -0.65 -14.25 31.32
C LEU A 831 -0.32 -15.66 30.90
N SER A 832 -1.26 -16.59 31.06
CA SER A 832 -1.14 -17.95 30.49
C SER A 832 -2.32 -18.22 29.55
N ILE A 833 -2.01 -18.58 28.30
CA ILE A 833 -3.01 -18.83 27.27
C ILE A 833 -3.26 -20.33 27.23
N ARG A 834 -4.51 -20.74 27.49
CA ARG A 834 -4.94 -22.13 27.59
C ARG A 834 -5.81 -22.55 26.42
N GLY A 835 -5.74 -23.83 26.08
CA GLY A 835 -6.57 -24.46 25.06
C GLY A 835 -5.88 -24.57 23.71
N LEU A 836 -4.60 -24.30 23.64
CA LEU A 836 -3.78 -24.54 22.48
C LEU A 836 -3.37 -26.01 22.43
N SER A 837 -3.84 -26.72 21.42
CA SER A 837 -3.53 -28.13 21.24
C SER A 837 -3.38 -28.48 19.74
N ALA A 838 -3.01 -29.72 19.45
CA ALA A 838 -2.95 -30.19 18.07
C ALA A 838 -4.29 -30.11 17.32
N ASP A 839 -5.40 -30.07 18.04
CA ASP A 839 -6.77 -30.03 17.49
C ASP A 839 -7.37 -28.62 17.44
N ILE A 840 -6.54 -27.58 17.50
CA ILE A 840 -7.00 -26.17 17.38
C ILE A 840 -7.84 -25.98 16.11
N LYS A 841 -8.97 -25.28 16.29
CA LYS A 841 -9.96 -25.03 15.22
C LYS A 841 -10.00 -23.53 14.86
N PRO A 842 -10.42 -23.19 13.65
CA PRO A 842 -10.67 -21.79 13.30
C PRO A 842 -11.65 -21.14 14.28
N ARG A 843 -11.36 -19.90 14.68
CA ARG A 843 -12.17 -19.06 15.56
C ARG A 843 -12.53 -19.69 16.92
N GLN A 844 -11.64 -20.56 17.42
CA GLN A 844 -11.82 -21.20 18.72
C GLN A 844 -11.69 -20.17 19.85
N LEU A 845 -12.52 -20.32 20.89
CA LEU A 845 -12.35 -19.58 22.14
C LEU A 845 -11.21 -20.21 22.96
N LEU A 846 -10.32 -19.35 23.44
CA LEU A 846 -9.22 -19.71 24.33
C LEU A 846 -9.39 -18.98 25.68
N THR A 847 -8.85 -19.57 26.74
CA THR A 847 -8.84 -18.96 28.07
C THR A 847 -7.51 -18.31 28.36
N VAL A 848 -7.51 -17.09 28.86
CA VAL A 848 -6.32 -16.40 29.33
C VAL A 848 -6.40 -16.31 30.86
N ASP A 849 -5.54 -17.05 31.54
CA ASP A 849 -5.35 -16.93 32.98
C ASP A 849 -4.46 -15.72 33.29
N VAL A 850 -4.85 -14.93 34.25
CA VAL A 850 -4.13 -13.73 34.71
C VAL A 850 -3.67 -13.96 36.13
N GLU A 851 -2.37 -13.84 36.39
CA GLU A 851 -1.78 -13.78 37.72
C GLU A 851 -1.29 -12.36 37.96
N ARG A 852 -1.92 -11.68 38.89
CA ARG A 852 -1.56 -10.32 39.29
C ARG A 852 -0.36 -10.28 40.19
N ALA A 853 0.25 -9.10 40.38
CA ALA A 853 1.43 -8.92 41.21
C ALA A 853 1.19 -9.27 42.70
N ASP A 854 -0.04 -9.13 43.18
CA ASP A 854 -0.48 -9.50 44.53
C ASP A 854 -0.80 -11.00 44.69
N GLY A 855 -0.64 -11.80 43.63
CA GLY A 855 -0.97 -13.22 43.60
C GLY A 855 -2.45 -13.55 43.30
N THR A 856 -3.29 -12.54 43.11
CA THR A 856 -4.68 -12.76 42.71
C THR A 856 -4.73 -13.40 41.31
N ARG A 857 -5.63 -14.36 41.15
CA ARG A 857 -5.85 -15.08 39.89
C ARG A 857 -7.25 -14.91 39.39
N GLU A 858 -7.37 -14.61 38.10
CA GLU A 858 -8.61 -14.50 37.37
C GLU A 858 -8.44 -14.99 35.94
N ASN A 859 -9.49 -15.08 35.17
CA ASN A 859 -9.36 -15.44 33.75
C ASN A 859 -10.41 -14.71 32.90
N PHE A 860 -10.15 -14.64 31.62
CA PHE A 860 -11.07 -14.13 30.62
C PHE A 860 -10.97 -14.95 29.32
N GLN A 861 -11.97 -14.83 28.45
CA GLN A 861 -12.01 -15.52 27.18
C GLN A 861 -11.54 -14.62 26.04
N VAL A 862 -10.86 -15.20 25.08
CA VAL A 862 -10.47 -14.55 23.83
C VAL A 862 -10.82 -15.41 22.62
N LEU A 863 -11.17 -14.77 21.52
CA LEU A 863 -11.37 -15.41 20.24
C LEU A 863 -10.03 -15.55 19.52
N CYS A 864 -9.63 -16.78 19.21
CA CYS A 864 -8.46 -17.03 18.36
C CYS A 864 -8.79 -16.64 16.92
N ARG A 865 -8.08 -15.67 16.36
CA ARG A 865 -8.30 -15.14 15.02
C ARG A 865 -7.47 -15.88 13.96
N ILE A 866 -7.31 -17.20 14.12
CA ILE A 866 -7.06 -18.13 13.03
C ILE A 866 -8.41 -18.33 12.36
N ASP A 867 -8.64 -17.75 11.19
CA ASP A 867 -9.98 -17.62 10.63
C ASP A 867 -10.30 -18.77 9.65
N THR A 868 -9.27 -19.48 9.12
CA THR A 868 -9.43 -20.53 8.10
C THR A 868 -8.71 -21.84 8.48
N LEU A 869 -9.09 -22.93 7.83
CA LEU A 869 -8.44 -24.25 8.03
C LEU A 869 -6.99 -24.25 7.51
N ASN A 870 -6.70 -23.50 6.45
CA ASN A 870 -5.34 -23.37 5.95
C ASN A 870 -4.45 -22.61 6.94
N GLU A 871 -4.96 -21.55 7.56
CA GLU A 871 -4.21 -20.83 8.59
C GLU A 871 -3.89 -21.72 9.80
N VAL A 872 -4.76 -22.70 10.14
CA VAL A 872 -4.44 -23.71 11.16
C VAL A 872 -3.20 -24.51 10.76
N GLN A 873 -3.09 -24.93 9.50
CA GLN A 873 -1.92 -25.67 9.02
C GLN A 873 -0.66 -24.78 9.05
N TYR A 874 -0.78 -23.54 8.63
CA TYR A 874 0.33 -22.58 8.69
C TYR A 874 0.83 -22.38 10.12
N PHE A 875 -0.09 -22.16 11.05
CA PHE A 875 0.26 -21.98 12.47
C PHE A 875 0.94 -23.24 13.05
N LYS A 876 0.42 -24.44 12.73
CA LYS A 876 1.02 -25.72 13.17
C LYS A 876 2.42 -25.94 12.61
N ALA A 877 2.70 -25.46 11.42
CA ALA A 877 4.02 -25.56 10.78
C ALA A 877 5.04 -24.54 11.32
N GLY A 878 4.61 -23.58 12.14
CA GLY A 878 5.44 -22.46 12.61
C GLY A 878 5.38 -21.21 11.73
N GLY A 879 4.52 -21.22 10.71
CA GLY A 879 4.27 -20.13 9.77
C GLY A 879 4.03 -20.62 8.36
N ILE A 880 3.49 -19.75 7.49
CA ILE A 880 3.14 -20.09 6.12
C ILE A 880 4.37 -20.47 5.29
N LEU A 881 5.47 -19.74 5.43
CA LEU A 881 6.70 -20.03 4.67
C LEU A 881 7.36 -21.36 5.12
N HIS A 882 7.31 -21.66 6.42
CA HIS A 882 7.74 -22.96 6.92
C HIS A 882 6.89 -24.11 6.35
N TYR A 883 5.56 -23.92 6.29
CA TYR A 883 4.65 -24.88 5.69
C TYR A 883 5.00 -25.13 4.22
N VAL A 884 5.16 -24.06 3.44
CA VAL A 884 5.50 -24.15 2.01
C VAL A 884 6.87 -24.79 1.80
N LEU A 885 7.88 -24.35 2.56
CA LEU A 885 9.26 -24.86 2.43
C LEU A 885 9.33 -26.37 2.70
N ARG A 886 8.64 -26.87 3.74
CA ARG A 886 8.57 -28.32 4.02
C ARG A 886 7.96 -29.09 2.85
N GLN A 887 6.85 -28.61 2.28
CA GLN A 887 6.25 -29.24 1.10
C GLN A 887 7.21 -29.30 -0.09
N LEU A 888 7.99 -28.23 -0.32
CA LEU A 888 8.96 -28.19 -1.42
C LEU A 888 10.20 -29.07 -1.18
N ILE A 889 10.58 -29.32 0.08
CA ILE A 889 11.66 -30.25 0.42
C ILE A 889 11.21 -31.70 0.25
N GLU A 890 9.98 -32.03 0.67
CA GLU A 890 9.43 -33.40 0.65
C GLU A 890 9.00 -33.85 -0.75
N GLY A 891 8.54 -32.95 -1.62
CA GLY A 891 8.08 -33.21 -2.98
C GLY A 891 9.13 -33.08 -4.02
#